data_ad2c987628d722faf186b524686c46a1
#
_entry.id   ad2c987628d722faf186b524686c46a1
#
_cell.length_a   1.000
_cell.length_b   1.000
_cell.length_c   1.000
_cell.angle_alpha   90.00
_cell.angle_beta   90.00
_cell.angle_gamma   90.00
#
_symmetry.space_group_name_H-M   'P 1'
#
loop_
_entity.id
_entity.type
_entity.pdbx_description
1 polymer ?
#
loop_
_entity_poly.entity_id
_entity_poly.type
_entity_poly.pdbx_seq_one_letter_code
_entity_poly.pdbx_strand_id
1 'polypeptide(L)'
;MAEDMKDLGKYDPSQIEQKWYSFWEDHGVFHDEPDPEKEPYSIVLPPPNVTGQLHMGHALDNTLQDILIRYKRMQGYNVLWLPGKDHAGIATQVKVEKQIAEEGLNKYDLGREKFLERVWQWKEKFGNRIGLQIRRLGSSCDWSRERFTMDDICARAVREVFVSLYEKGLIYQGFRITNWCPRCQTALSDIEVEHEDEVGHLWYFNYPIAGEEGKYIQIATTRPETIPGDTAVAVNPEDERYKDLVGKKVALPGTGREIPIIADEYVDMAYGTGCVKITPAHDPNDFEVGQRHQLETIVIMNKDGTMNEKAGKYVGMDRYEARKAIIADLKEAGLLVKIEETKHAVGHCSRCKTIVEPMTTKQWFVKMKPLAGPAMEAVTSGKTKFVPERFSKTYIQWLSNIHDWCISRQLWWGHRIPVWYCDDCGAVSASRTDLTECPKCHSQHIHQDPDVLDTWFSSALWPFSTMGWPDQTPTLKQWYPTSTMVTGYDIIFFWVARMMFMSMEFMKEIPFKYVFIHGLVRDSQGRKMSKSLGNGIDPLEVIEKYGADALRFTLVTGNTPGNDMRFYYERVEGNRNFANKLWNATKFTLMNLDDYDKDFVPTKEQLTLADKWILDRLAYTEDYVGTNLDKYELGEAADSIYNFAWNYFCDWYIETAKGRLYGQHNTDRKVTQYVLVYTLTRMLALLHPFMPFITEHLWQHLPHEGETLARAPWPKADEALRFPTEAEQFDRIMDCIKAVRNMRAEAGVTPNKACHIQIAVLRDDLKACLENNKEYFEKLGHVEGMKLLSADAAKPENANAAVVTGLEVYLELKGLIDTAKEKEKIQKAKDALAKDIARTSGKLSNQGFLAKAPEAVVAKEKEKLATFEEKMKSLDERLQFLEKLG
;
A
#
# COMPACT_ATOMS: atom_id res chain seq x y z
N MET A 1 19.52 10.38 39.11
CA MET A 1 18.71 9.51 38.28
C MET A 1 17.27 9.30 38.82
N ALA A 2 17.03 9.16 40.12
CA ALA A 2 15.65 8.92 40.61
C ALA A 2 14.74 10.18 40.65
N GLU A 3 15.27 11.38 40.73
CA GLU A 3 14.48 12.63 40.74
C GLU A 3 14.07 13.08 39.32
N ASP A 4 14.90 12.82 38.29
CA ASP A 4 14.58 13.16 36.89
C ASP A 4 13.56 12.17 36.22
N MET A 5 13.39 10.99 36.79
CA MET A 5 12.49 9.96 36.23
C MET A 5 11.00 10.24 36.45
N LYS A 6 10.62 11.17 37.34
CA LYS A 6 9.21 11.44 37.70
C LYS A 6 8.55 12.53 36.86
N ASP A 7 9.32 13.39 36.21
CA ASP A 7 8.77 14.48 35.39
C ASP A 7 8.86 14.19 33.89
N LEU A 8 7.89 13.42 33.40
CA LEU A 8 7.74 13.21 31.95
C LEU A 8 7.38 14.49 31.17
N GLY A 9 7.11 15.62 31.84
CA GLY A 9 6.71 16.85 31.18
C GLY A 9 5.45 16.71 30.34
N LYS A 10 5.41 17.38 29.19
CA LYS A 10 4.35 17.29 28.17
C LYS A 10 4.83 16.40 27.02
N TYR A 11 3.95 15.58 26.46
CA TYR A 11 4.27 14.79 25.27
C TYR A 11 4.64 15.67 24.08
N ASP A 12 5.87 15.51 23.59
CA ASP A 12 6.39 16.16 22.39
C ASP A 12 7.19 15.14 21.57
N PRO A 13 6.61 14.60 20.48
CA PRO A 13 7.28 13.58 19.67
C PRO A 13 8.61 14.05 19.10
N SER A 14 8.76 15.35 18.78
CA SER A 14 10.00 15.86 18.15
C SER A 14 11.23 15.71 19.03
N GLN A 15 11.06 15.78 20.36
CA GLN A 15 12.15 15.63 21.31
C GLN A 15 12.58 14.18 21.53
N ILE A 16 11.64 13.25 21.44
CA ILE A 16 11.93 11.84 21.74
C ILE A 16 12.37 11.05 20.50
N GLU A 17 11.86 11.37 19.32
CA GLU A 17 12.12 10.62 18.08
C GLU A 17 13.61 10.65 17.69
N GLN A 18 14.21 11.82 17.64
CA GLN A 18 15.62 11.94 17.28
C GLN A 18 16.53 11.30 18.34
N LYS A 19 16.22 11.49 19.64
CA LYS A 19 16.96 10.91 20.75
C LYS A 19 17.03 9.39 20.63
N TRP A 20 15.88 8.73 20.46
CA TRP A 20 15.82 7.27 20.44
C TRP A 20 16.35 6.67 19.16
N TYR A 21 16.12 7.32 18.01
CA TYR A 21 16.68 6.80 16.76
C TYR A 21 18.20 6.82 16.77
N SER A 22 18.81 7.95 17.22
CA SER A 22 20.27 8.03 17.39
C SER A 22 20.78 6.99 18.39
N PHE A 23 20.09 6.81 19.52
CA PHE A 23 20.47 5.79 20.50
C PHE A 23 20.51 4.39 19.87
N TRP A 24 19.48 4.01 19.11
CA TRP A 24 19.43 2.69 18.49
C TRP A 24 20.52 2.49 17.42
N GLU A 25 20.82 3.51 16.60
CA GLU A 25 21.91 3.42 15.63
C GLU A 25 23.29 3.36 16.33
N ASP A 26 23.56 4.22 17.28
CA ASP A 26 24.86 4.29 17.97
C ASP A 26 25.18 3.03 18.78
N HIS A 27 24.15 2.32 19.27
CA HIS A 27 24.31 1.06 20.02
C HIS A 27 24.12 -0.19 19.15
N GLY A 28 24.00 -0.03 17.83
CA GLY A 28 23.87 -1.16 16.91
C GLY A 28 22.64 -2.04 17.16
N VAL A 29 21.54 -1.45 17.68
CA VAL A 29 20.33 -2.21 18.06
C VAL A 29 19.68 -2.90 16.86
N PHE A 30 19.89 -2.40 15.65
CA PHE A 30 19.31 -2.94 14.41
C PHE A 30 20.22 -3.88 13.64
N HIS A 31 21.45 -4.08 14.14
CA HIS A 31 22.44 -4.93 13.52
C HIS A 31 22.54 -6.29 14.23
N ASP A 32 22.49 -7.35 13.47
CA ASP A 32 22.81 -8.69 13.92
C ASP A 32 23.94 -9.27 13.07
N GLU A 33 24.88 -9.98 13.70
CA GLU A 33 25.84 -10.84 13.01
C GLU A 33 25.20 -12.18 12.67
N PRO A 34 25.64 -12.86 11.60
CA PRO A 34 25.17 -14.21 11.29
C PRO A 34 25.37 -15.15 12.47
N ASP A 35 24.29 -15.75 12.94
CA ASP A 35 24.29 -16.66 14.10
C ASP A 35 23.51 -17.94 13.73
N PRO A 36 24.19 -19.07 13.43
CA PRO A 36 23.55 -20.30 13.03
C PRO A 36 22.74 -20.98 14.14
N GLU A 37 22.92 -20.59 15.41
CA GLU A 37 22.16 -21.10 16.55
C GLU A 37 20.77 -20.45 16.69
N LYS A 38 20.56 -19.34 16.00
CA LYS A 38 19.28 -18.61 16.02
C LYS A 38 18.52 -18.79 14.72
N GLU A 39 17.21 -18.88 14.82
CA GLU A 39 16.33 -18.90 13.66
C GLU A 39 16.42 -17.57 12.89
N PRO A 40 16.71 -17.58 11.57
CA PRO A 40 16.85 -16.37 10.80
C PRO A 40 15.50 -15.80 10.41
N TYR A 41 15.39 -14.47 10.46
CA TYR A 41 14.29 -13.74 9.85
C TYR A 41 14.82 -12.55 9.05
N SER A 42 14.49 -12.50 7.77
CA SER A 42 15.03 -11.45 6.90
C SER A 42 13.98 -10.87 5.96
N ILE A 43 14.10 -9.58 5.74
CA ILE A 43 13.39 -8.82 4.71
C ILE A 43 14.42 -8.00 3.94
N VAL A 44 14.37 -8.00 2.62
CA VAL A 44 15.06 -7.02 1.79
C VAL A 44 14.07 -5.91 1.45
N LEU A 45 14.40 -4.68 1.83
CA LEU A 45 13.55 -3.52 1.57
C LEU A 45 13.37 -3.33 0.05
N PRO A 46 12.13 -3.16 -0.45
CA PRO A 46 11.94 -2.69 -1.82
C PRO A 46 12.72 -1.40 -2.03
N PRO A 47 13.78 -1.42 -2.88
CA PRO A 47 14.70 -0.28 -2.95
C PRO A 47 14.01 0.91 -3.60
N PRO A 48 13.81 2.03 -2.88
CA PRO A 48 13.18 3.21 -3.47
C PRO A 48 14.00 3.77 -4.62
N ASN A 49 13.30 4.18 -5.68
CA ASN A 49 13.88 4.85 -6.84
C ASN A 49 14.45 6.23 -6.45
N VAL A 50 15.71 6.52 -6.83
CA VAL A 50 16.36 7.82 -6.55
C VAL A 50 15.81 8.96 -7.44
N THR A 51 14.53 8.93 -7.76
CA THR A 51 13.84 9.91 -8.62
C THR A 51 13.27 11.11 -7.88
N GLY A 52 13.33 11.09 -6.55
CA GLY A 52 12.81 12.14 -5.68
C GLY A 52 12.55 11.64 -4.25
N GLN A 53 11.79 12.42 -3.49
CA GLN A 53 11.41 12.07 -2.13
C GLN A 53 10.35 10.95 -2.08
N LEU A 54 10.28 10.25 -0.95
CA LEU A 54 9.27 9.23 -0.66
C LEU A 54 7.87 9.86 -0.50
N HIS A 55 6.84 9.05 -0.66
CA HIS A 55 5.44 9.39 -0.45
C HIS A 55 4.76 8.40 0.50
N MET A 56 3.48 8.61 0.81
CA MET A 56 2.73 7.78 1.77
C MET A 56 2.72 6.29 1.46
N GLY A 57 2.74 5.89 0.18
CA GLY A 57 2.85 4.46 -0.18
C GLY A 57 4.14 3.82 0.33
N HIS A 58 5.27 4.52 0.25
CA HIS A 58 6.54 4.05 0.84
C HIS A 58 6.49 4.04 2.38
N ALA A 59 5.82 5.02 3.00
CA ALA A 59 5.65 5.02 4.45
C ALA A 59 4.83 3.83 4.93
N LEU A 60 3.77 3.46 4.20
CA LEU A 60 2.99 2.25 4.46
C LEU A 60 3.88 1.00 4.34
N ASP A 61 4.53 0.82 3.19
CA ASP A 61 5.38 -0.33 2.91
C ASP A 61 6.47 -0.53 3.97
N ASN A 62 7.20 0.55 4.31
CA ASN A 62 8.23 0.53 5.37
C ASN A 62 7.64 0.22 6.74
N THR A 63 6.48 0.77 7.08
CA THR A 63 5.85 0.56 8.39
C THR A 63 5.45 -0.91 8.58
N LEU A 64 4.85 -1.54 7.55
CA LEU A 64 4.47 -2.94 7.61
C LEU A 64 5.68 -3.86 7.79
N GLN A 65 6.77 -3.59 7.08
CA GLN A 65 8.02 -4.33 7.22
C GLN A 65 8.62 -4.16 8.61
N ASP A 66 8.71 -2.93 9.11
CA ASP A 66 9.31 -2.62 10.41
C ASP A 66 8.56 -3.30 11.57
N ILE A 67 7.24 -3.38 11.49
CA ILE A 67 6.44 -4.10 12.48
C ILE A 67 6.85 -5.58 12.56
N LEU A 68 6.95 -6.25 11.42
CA LEU A 68 7.37 -7.65 11.36
C LEU A 68 8.80 -7.84 11.86
N ILE A 69 9.71 -6.96 11.46
CA ILE A 69 11.12 -6.96 11.87
C ILE A 69 11.26 -6.77 13.38
N ARG A 70 10.59 -5.77 13.97
CA ARG A 70 10.62 -5.53 15.43
C ARG A 70 10.00 -6.68 16.21
N TYR A 71 8.85 -7.18 15.75
CA TYR A 71 8.20 -8.33 16.35
C TYR A 71 9.13 -9.56 16.39
N LYS A 72 9.75 -9.91 15.26
CA LYS A 72 10.66 -11.07 15.19
C LYS A 72 11.95 -10.84 15.99
N ARG A 73 12.48 -9.63 16.04
CA ARG A 73 13.61 -9.27 16.89
C ARG A 73 13.30 -9.48 18.37
N MET A 74 12.13 -9.05 18.83
CA MET A 74 11.66 -9.27 20.21
C MET A 74 11.38 -10.74 20.51
N GLN A 75 11.06 -11.56 19.50
CA GLN A 75 10.95 -13.02 19.64
C GLN A 75 12.31 -13.73 19.72
N GLY A 76 13.44 -13.02 19.54
CA GLY A 76 14.78 -13.57 19.65
C GLY A 76 15.36 -14.18 18.37
N TYR A 77 14.72 -13.93 17.21
CA TYR A 77 15.26 -14.32 15.90
C TYR A 77 16.58 -13.58 15.61
N ASN A 78 17.41 -14.17 14.75
CA ASN A 78 18.52 -13.48 14.11
C ASN A 78 17.99 -12.70 12.91
N VAL A 79 17.90 -11.37 13.04
CA VAL A 79 17.10 -10.54 12.13
C VAL A 79 17.98 -9.73 11.19
N LEU A 80 17.62 -9.73 9.90
CA LEU A 80 18.18 -8.80 8.92
C LEU A 80 17.07 -8.05 8.21
N TRP A 81 17.00 -6.74 8.36
CA TRP A 81 16.26 -5.86 7.46
C TRP A 81 17.24 -5.03 6.64
N LEU A 82 17.47 -5.46 5.41
CA LEU A 82 18.47 -4.88 4.53
C LEU A 82 17.89 -3.71 3.74
N PRO A 83 18.38 -2.46 3.98
CA PRO A 83 17.94 -1.28 3.22
C PRO A 83 18.71 -1.16 1.91
N GLY A 84 18.12 -0.42 0.97
CA GLY A 84 18.80 -0.07 -0.26
C GLY A 84 18.06 0.94 -1.11
N LYS A 85 18.63 1.25 -2.27
CA LYS A 85 18.10 2.22 -3.24
C LYS A 85 18.27 1.69 -4.65
N ASP A 86 17.32 2.02 -5.53
CA ASP A 86 17.35 1.65 -6.94
C ASP A 86 17.80 2.85 -7.79
N HIS A 87 18.67 2.58 -8.77
CA HIS A 87 19.17 3.59 -9.71
C HIS A 87 18.08 4.09 -10.67
N ALA A 88 17.03 3.29 -10.92
CA ALA A 88 15.83 3.64 -11.67
C ALA A 88 16.15 4.23 -13.07
N GLY A 89 16.88 3.50 -13.89
CA GLY A 89 17.43 3.89 -15.19
C GLY A 89 16.71 5.02 -15.94
N ILE A 90 15.61 4.71 -16.64
CA ILE A 90 14.84 5.68 -17.43
C ILE A 90 14.34 6.84 -16.56
N ALA A 91 13.77 6.51 -15.40
CA ALA A 91 13.09 7.51 -14.57
C ALA A 91 14.07 8.55 -14.00
N THR A 92 15.25 8.14 -13.55
CA THR A 92 16.29 9.04 -13.05
C THR A 92 16.90 9.86 -14.17
N GLN A 93 17.21 9.22 -15.31
CA GLN A 93 17.76 9.93 -16.47
C GLN A 93 16.82 11.05 -16.94
N VAL A 94 15.51 10.76 -17.10
CA VAL A 94 14.50 11.77 -17.51
C VAL A 94 14.43 12.94 -16.52
N LYS A 95 14.62 12.69 -15.22
CA LYS A 95 14.63 13.76 -14.20
C LYS A 95 15.84 14.67 -14.36
N VAL A 96 17.02 14.10 -14.59
CA VAL A 96 18.25 14.85 -14.79
C VAL A 96 18.23 15.58 -16.15
N GLU A 97 17.74 14.94 -17.22
CA GLU A 97 17.52 15.59 -18.51
C GLU A 97 16.62 16.82 -18.41
N LYS A 98 15.55 16.72 -17.60
CA LYS A 98 14.68 17.87 -17.31
C LYS A 98 15.41 18.98 -16.55
N GLN A 99 16.22 18.62 -15.56
CA GLN A 99 16.99 19.59 -14.77
C GLN A 99 17.99 20.36 -15.65
N ILE A 100 18.76 19.65 -16.48
CA ILE A 100 19.73 20.32 -17.36
C ILE A 100 19.04 21.15 -18.47
N ALA A 101 17.84 20.77 -18.90
CA ALA A 101 17.04 21.56 -19.84
C ALA A 101 16.60 22.92 -19.24
N GLU A 102 16.40 23.00 -17.94
CA GLU A 102 16.16 24.28 -17.22
C GLU A 102 17.40 25.19 -17.25
N GLU A 103 18.61 24.61 -17.41
CA GLU A 103 19.87 25.31 -17.61
C GLU A 103 20.13 25.67 -19.11
N GLY A 104 19.20 25.30 -20.02
CA GLY A 104 19.34 25.48 -21.48
C GLY A 104 20.24 24.47 -22.16
N LEU A 105 20.55 23.34 -21.51
CA LEU A 105 21.44 22.30 -21.99
C LEU A 105 20.66 21.00 -22.28
N ASN A 106 21.24 20.16 -23.13
CA ASN A 106 20.82 18.79 -23.33
C ASN A 106 21.99 17.81 -23.07
N LYS A 107 21.69 16.52 -22.94
CA LYS A 107 22.74 15.54 -22.61
C LYS A 107 23.84 15.44 -23.66
N TYR A 108 23.55 15.70 -24.95
CA TYR A 108 24.54 15.65 -26.04
C TYR A 108 25.49 16.83 -25.98
N ASP A 109 25.06 18.01 -25.46
CA ASP A 109 25.94 19.15 -25.25
C ASP A 109 26.99 18.87 -24.18
N LEU A 110 26.61 18.07 -23.15
CA LEU A 110 27.50 17.69 -22.07
C LEU A 110 28.44 16.52 -22.45
N GLY A 111 27.97 15.60 -23.31
CA GLY A 111 28.56 14.29 -23.49
C GLY A 111 28.31 13.32 -22.35
N ARG A 112 28.57 12.00 -22.60
CA ARG A 112 28.20 10.93 -21.68
C ARG A 112 28.80 11.06 -20.28
N GLU A 113 30.09 11.37 -20.18
CA GLU A 113 30.78 11.43 -18.88
C GLU A 113 30.23 12.52 -17.98
N LYS A 114 30.18 13.76 -18.47
CA LYS A 114 29.67 14.91 -17.70
C LYS A 114 28.18 14.78 -17.38
N PHE A 115 27.41 14.17 -18.26
CA PHE A 115 26.01 13.86 -17.97
C PHE A 115 25.89 12.84 -16.83
N LEU A 116 26.68 11.78 -16.82
CA LEU A 116 26.71 10.79 -15.74
C LEU A 116 27.15 11.39 -14.42
N GLU A 117 28.11 12.34 -14.41
CA GLU A 117 28.46 13.09 -13.20
C GLU A 117 27.24 13.81 -12.61
N ARG A 118 26.41 14.44 -13.45
CA ARG A 118 25.15 15.08 -13.01
C ARG A 118 24.17 14.08 -12.42
N VAL A 119 24.08 12.88 -13.01
CA VAL A 119 23.20 11.82 -12.49
C VAL A 119 23.70 11.29 -11.14
N TRP A 120 25.01 11.13 -10.96
CA TRP A 120 25.58 10.76 -9.67
C TRP A 120 25.32 11.82 -8.58
N GLN A 121 25.48 13.11 -8.91
CA GLN A 121 25.12 14.21 -7.99
C GLN A 121 23.62 14.18 -7.61
N TRP A 122 22.76 13.92 -8.56
CA TRP A 122 21.32 13.71 -8.33
C TRP A 122 21.07 12.55 -7.37
N LYS A 123 21.69 11.40 -7.62
CA LYS A 123 21.62 10.20 -6.77
C LYS A 123 22.03 10.50 -5.33
N GLU A 124 23.15 11.19 -5.13
CA GLU A 124 23.60 11.56 -3.79
C GLU A 124 22.57 12.44 -3.07
N LYS A 125 22.08 13.47 -3.73
CA LYS A 125 21.11 14.41 -3.16
C LYS A 125 19.83 13.68 -2.71
N PHE A 126 19.19 12.93 -3.61
CA PHE A 126 17.91 12.29 -3.31
C PHE A 126 18.07 10.99 -2.54
N GLY A 127 19.16 10.28 -2.72
CA GLY A 127 19.49 9.10 -1.93
C GLY A 127 19.64 9.43 -0.44
N ASN A 128 20.32 10.53 -0.10
CA ASN A 128 20.47 11.00 1.28
C ASN A 128 19.10 11.45 1.87
N ARG A 129 18.26 12.11 1.06
CA ARG A 129 16.92 12.50 1.52
C ARG A 129 16.04 11.27 1.79
N ILE A 130 16.07 10.27 0.93
CA ILE A 130 15.36 9.00 1.13
C ILE A 130 15.81 8.32 2.44
N GLY A 131 17.13 8.21 2.67
CA GLY A 131 17.66 7.66 3.91
C GLY A 131 17.20 8.42 5.15
N LEU A 132 17.13 9.75 5.08
CA LEU A 132 16.60 10.58 6.17
C LEU A 132 15.09 10.30 6.40
N GLN A 133 14.29 10.20 5.34
CA GLN A 133 12.85 9.93 5.45
C GLN A 133 12.57 8.58 6.11
N ILE A 134 13.33 7.53 5.74
CA ILE A 134 13.20 6.19 6.32
C ILE A 134 13.58 6.21 7.81
N ARG A 135 14.67 6.92 8.19
CA ARG A 135 15.08 7.10 9.59
C ARG A 135 14.04 7.85 10.40
N ARG A 136 13.52 8.95 9.86
CA ARG A 136 12.49 9.76 10.53
C ARG A 136 11.17 9.00 10.72
N LEU A 137 10.88 8.03 9.88
CA LEU A 137 9.74 7.11 10.06
C LEU A 137 9.98 6.09 11.19
N GLY A 138 11.21 5.94 11.67
CA GLY A 138 11.57 5.00 12.72
C GLY A 138 11.89 3.60 12.23
N SER A 139 12.20 3.43 10.95
CA SER A 139 12.49 2.12 10.35
C SER A 139 13.79 1.52 10.91
N SER A 140 13.72 0.30 11.45
CA SER A 140 14.82 -0.40 12.13
C SER A 140 15.70 -1.19 11.16
N CYS A 141 16.13 -0.53 10.06
CA CYS A 141 17.01 -1.11 9.05
C CYS A 141 18.44 -1.28 9.57
N ASP A 142 19.13 -2.31 9.08
CA ASP A 142 20.58 -2.45 9.24
C ASP A 142 21.33 -1.55 8.25
N TRP A 143 21.56 -0.30 8.63
CA TRP A 143 22.20 0.69 7.78
C TRP A 143 23.67 0.36 7.43
N SER A 144 24.33 -0.48 8.20
CA SER A 144 25.68 -0.93 7.91
C SER A 144 25.77 -1.79 6.66
N ARG A 145 24.64 -2.41 6.27
CA ARG A 145 24.49 -3.25 5.09
C ARG A 145 23.67 -2.58 3.97
N GLU A 146 23.54 -1.25 3.99
CA GLU A 146 22.83 -0.53 2.92
C GLU A 146 23.44 -0.83 1.55
N ARG A 147 22.59 -1.05 0.53
CA ARG A 147 22.97 -1.34 -0.85
C ARG A 147 22.41 -0.31 -1.83
N PHE A 148 23.08 -0.23 -2.96
CA PHE A 148 22.63 0.49 -4.14
C PHE A 148 22.69 -0.44 -5.34
N THR A 149 21.67 -0.49 -6.17
CA THR A 149 21.60 -1.44 -7.31
C THR A 149 22.80 -1.34 -8.28
N MET A 150 23.54 -0.23 -8.27
CA MET A 150 24.76 -0.03 -9.07
C MET A 150 26.04 0.03 -8.21
N ASP A 151 26.04 -0.44 -6.95
CA ASP A 151 27.28 -0.62 -6.19
C ASP A 151 28.10 -1.80 -6.77
N ASP A 152 29.37 -1.89 -6.39
CA ASP A 152 30.29 -2.87 -6.95
C ASP A 152 29.81 -4.32 -6.75
N ILE A 153 29.18 -4.60 -5.60
CA ILE A 153 28.68 -5.94 -5.27
C ILE A 153 27.51 -6.31 -6.17
N CYS A 154 26.50 -5.44 -6.27
CA CYS A 154 25.36 -5.65 -7.13
C CYS A 154 25.74 -5.64 -8.61
N ALA A 155 26.66 -4.76 -9.04
CA ALA A 155 27.14 -4.70 -10.42
C ALA A 155 27.85 -5.99 -10.83
N ARG A 156 28.65 -6.59 -9.94
CA ARG A 156 29.29 -7.89 -10.18
C ARG A 156 28.24 -9.00 -10.36
N ALA A 157 27.21 -9.03 -9.52
CA ALA A 157 26.11 -9.99 -9.65
C ALA A 157 25.37 -9.83 -11.00
N VAL A 158 25.11 -8.60 -11.43
CA VAL A 158 24.47 -8.31 -12.72
C VAL A 158 25.29 -8.84 -13.88
N ARG A 159 26.62 -8.62 -13.88
CA ARG A 159 27.52 -9.16 -14.91
C ARG A 159 27.52 -10.69 -14.92
N GLU A 160 27.62 -11.33 -13.76
CA GLU A 160 27.60 -12.78 -13.64
C GLU A 160 26.31 -13.37 -14.21
N VAL A 161 25.16 -12.81 -13.86
CA VAL A 161 23.86 -13.26 -14.36
C VAL A 161 23.75 -13.08 -15.88
N PHE A 162 24.14 -11.92 -16.41
CA PHE A 162 24.07 -11.67 -17.84
C PHE A 162 24.94 -12.67 -18.64
N VAL A 163 26.20 -12.82 -18.24
CA VAL A 163 27.14 -13.70 -18.95
C VAL A 163 26.70 -15.17 -18.85
N SER A 164 26.26 -15.61 -17.65
CA SER A 164 25.76 -16.98 -17.46
C SER A 164 24.52 -17.28 -18.32
N LEU A 165 23.56 -16.36 -18.40
CA LEU A 165 22.38 -16.53 -19.27
C LEU A 165 22.76 -16.50 -20.76
N TYR A 166 23.74 -15.68 -21.15
CA TYR A 166 24.24 -15.63 -22.50
C TYR A 166 24.93 -16.95 -22.89
N GLU A 167 25.80 -17.48 -22.04
CA GLU A 167 26.50 -18.75 -22.24
C GLU A 167 25.50 -19.93 -22.33
N LYS A 168 24.38 -19.89 -21.61
CA LYS A 168 23.29 -20.85 -21.71
C LYS A 168 22.38 -20.67 -22.95
N GLY A 169 22.59 -19.64 -23.74
CA GLY A 169 21.75 -19.31 -24.89
C GLY A 169 20.34 -18.80 -24.51
N LEU A 170 20.16 -18.36 -23.27
CA LEU A 170 18.94 -17.76 -22.78
C LEU A 170 18.89 -16.24 -23.03
N ILE A 171 20.03 -15.57 -23.17
CA ILE A 171 20.12 -14.21 -23.68
C ILE A 171 20.53 -14.26 -25.17
N TYR A 172 19.82 -13.50 -25.99
CA TYR A 172 20.08 -13.36 -27.41
C TYR A 172 19.84 -11.94 -27.90
N GLN A 173 20.46 -11.56 -28.98
CA GLN A 173 20.22 -10.31 -29.71
C GLN A 173 19.41 -10.59 -30.98
N GLY A 174 18.36 -9.82 -31.24
CA GLY A 174 17.51 -10.04 -32.40
C GLY A 174 16.72 -8.80 -32.81
N PHE A 175 16.26 -8.83 -34.04
CA PHE A 175 15.27 -7.87 -34.55
C PHE A 175 13.87 -8.37 -34.13
N ARG A 176 13.20 -7.59 -33.30
CA ARG A 176 11.84 -7.83 -32.83
C ARG A 176 11.08 -6.54 -32.81
N ILE A 177 9.76 -6.63 -32.92
CA ILE A 177 8.94 -5.48 -32.65
C ILE A 177 8.98 -5.19 -31.12
N THR A 178 9.23 -3.91 -30.80
CA THR A 178 9.34 -3.43 -29.43
C THR A 178 8.56 -2.14 -29.26
N ASN A 179 8.07 -1.89 -28.05
CA ASN A 179 7.47 -0.62 -27.71
C ASN A 179 8.58 0.43 -27.62
N TRP A 180 8.60 1.38 -28.54
CA TRP A 180 9.59 2.44 -28.60
C TRP A 180 9.02 3.76 -28.09
N CYS A 181 9.71 4.43 -27.17
CA CYS A 181 9.35 5.76 -26.75
C CYS A 181 10.13 6.81 -27.56
N PRO A 182 9.49 7.60 -28.46
CA PRO A 182 10.19 8.58 -29.31
C PRO A 182 10.84 9.72 -28.51
N ARG A 183 10.26 10.09 -27.35
CA ARG A 183 10.83 11.13 -26.49
C ARG A 183 12.02 10.64 -25.68
N CYS A 184 11.90 9.48 -25.04
CA CYS A 184 12.99 8.90 -24.25
C CYS A 184 14.05 8.26 -25.15
N GLN A 185 13.73 8.01 -26.44
CA GLN A 185 14.54 7.35 -27.46
C GLN A 185 15.09 6.00 -26.98
N THR A 186 14.22 5.19 -26.39
CA THR A 186 14.57 3.87 -25.86
C THR A 186 13.42 2.88 -26.03
N ALA A 187 13.77 1.60 -26.13
CA ALA A 187 12.82 0.50 -26.03
C ALA A 187 12.24 0.41 -24.62
N LEU A 188 10.99 0.00 -24.51
CA LEU A 188 10.25 -0.28 -23.30
C LEU A 188 9.82 -1.75 -23.29
N SER A 189 9.73 -2.37 -22.13
CA SER A 189 9.03 -3.65 -21.98
C SER A 189 7.51 -3.44 -21.97
N ASP A 190 6.72 -4.49 -22.25
CA ASP A 190 5.27 -4.39 -22.35
C ASP A 190 4.62 -3.84 -21.08
N ILE A 191 5.15 -4.19 -19.91
CA ILE A 191 4.67 -3.71 -18.62
C ILE A 191 5.02 -2.25 -18.29
N GLU A 192 5.93 -1.62 -19.06
CA GLU A 192 6.24 -0.19 -18.95
C GLU A 192 5.36 0.68 -19.85
N VAL A 193 4.39 0.08 -20.54
CA VAL A 193 3.40 0.77 -21.37
C VAL A 193 2.07 0.80 -20.65
N GLU A 194 1.56 2.00 -20.38
CA GLU A 194 0.26 2.22 -19.79
C GLU A 194 -0.76 2.49 -20.91
N HIS A 195 -1.85 1.73 -20.93
CA HIS A 195 -2.89 1.90 -21.92
C HIS A 195 -3.99 2.81 -21.36
N GLU A 196 -4.30 3.85 -22.13
CA GLU A 196 -5.39 4.80 -21.83
C GLU A 196 -6.41 4.78 -22.97
N ASP A 197 -7.69 4.78 -22.62
CA ASP A 197 -8.75 4.86 -23.61
C ASP A 197 -8.85 6.29 -24.18
N GLU A 198 -8.54 6.44 -25.46
CA GLU A 198 -8.62 7.71 -26.16
C GLU A 198 -9.69 7.69 -27.26
N VAL A 199 -10.29 8.85 -27.50
CA VAL A 199 -11.16 9.07 -28.66
C VAL A 199 -10.28 9.35 -29.86
N GLY A 200 -10.22 8.37 -30.77
CA GLY A 200 -9.51 8.48 -32.03
C GLY A 200 -10.45 8.33 -33.22
N HIS A 201 -9.88 8.04 -34.34
CA HIS A 201 -10.63 7.83 -35.58
C HIS A 201 -10.22 6.54 -36.27
N LEU A 202 -11.13 5.94 -36.97
CA LEU A 202 -10.91 4.86 -37.92
C LEU A 202 -11.13 5.43 -39.32
N TRP A 203 -10.04 5.45 -40.10
CA TRP A 203 -10.06 5.98 -41.48
C TRP A 203 -10.21 4.82 -42.46
N TYR A 204 -11.14 4.96 -43.41
CA TYR A 204 -11.43 3.97 -44.43
C TYR A 204 -10.86 4.43 -45.77
N PHE A 205 -9.98 3.62 -46.37
CA PHE A 205 -9.32 3.93 -47.62
C PHE A 205 -9.52 2.81 -48.65
N ASN A 206 -9.61 3.19 -49.92
CA ASN A 206 -9.61 2.29 -51.06
C ASN A 206 -8.20 2.09 -51.55
N TYR A 207 -7.70 0.87 -51.59
CA TYR A 207 -6.45 0.49 -52.23
C TYR A 207 -6.75 -0.05 -53.62
N PRO A 208 -6.24 0.60 -54.73
CA PRO A 208 -6.50 0.13 -56.10
C PRO A 208 -5.91 -1.26 -56.33
N ILE A 209 -6.67 -2.13 -56.97
CA ILE A 209 -6.15 -3.44 -57.41
C ILE A 209 -5.27 -3.25 -58.64
N ALA A 210 -4.02 -3.73 -58.58
CA ALA A 210 -3.05 -3.56 -59.63
C ALA A 210 -3.53 -4.25 -60.94
N GLY A 211 -3.52 -3.49 -62.04
CA GLY A 211 -3.95 -3.97 -63.33
C GLY A 211 -5.48 -4.05 -63.57
N GLU A 212 -6.29 -3.62 -62.56
CA GLU A 212 -7.77 -3.64 -62.68
C GLU A 212 -8.34 -2.24 -62.45
N GLU A 213 -8.48 -1.47 -63.48
CA GLU A 213 -8.97 -0.09 -63.41
C GLU A 213 -10.38 0.00 -62.74
N GLY A 214 -10.53 0.93 -61.75
CA GLY A 214 -11.78 1.13 -61.06
C GLY A 214 -12.12 0.10 -59.98
N LYS A 215 -11.28 -0.91 -59.75
CA LYS A 215 -11.45 -1.87 -58.66
C LYS A 215 -10.58 -1.58 -57.45
N TYR A 216 -11.10 -1.75 -56.27
CA TYR A 216 -10.46 -1.42 -55.01
C TYR A 216 -10.72 -2.52 -53.97
N ILE A 217 -9.76 -2.69 -53.05
CA ILE A 217 -10.01 -3.31 -51.75
C ILE A 217 -10.04 -2.24 -50.68
N GLN A 218 -11.04 -2.25 -49.83
CA GLN A 218 -11.19 -1.24 -48.78
C GLN A 218 -10.55 -1.69 -47.48
N ILE A 219 -9.65 -0.90 -46.93
CA ILE A 219 -9.05 -1.10 -45.61
C ILE A 219 -9.52 -0.05 -44.63
N ALA A 220 -9.42 -0.35 -43.32
CA ALA A 220 -9.65 0.58 -42.25
C ALA A 220 -8.47 0.59 -41.28
N THR A 221 -8.02 1.77 -40.87
CA THR A 221 -6.87 1.91 -39.95
C THR A 221 -7.05 3.06 -38.97
N THR A 222 -6.55 2.90 -37.76
CA THR A 222 -6.38 3.98 -36.78
C THR A 222 -5.06 4.72 -36.93
N ARG A 223 -4.13 4.22 -37.80
CA ARG A 223 -2.76 4.74 -37.96
C ARG A 223 -2.41 4.97 -39.43
N PRO A 224 -3.00 5.97 -40.12
CA PRO A 224 -2.70 6.27 -41.51
C PRO A 224 -1.21 6.56 -41.79
N GLU A 225 -0.48 7.10 -40.84
CA GLU A 225 0.94 7.41 -40.93
C GLU A 225 1.82 6.18 -41.24
N THR A 226 1.31 4.96 -40.93
CA THR A 226 2.06 3.74 -41.20
C THR A 226 1.87 3.18 -42.63
N ILE A 227 0.94 3.72 -43.40
CA ILE A 227 0.64 3.25 -44.79
C ILE A 227 1.89 3.11 -45.69
N PRO A 228 2.87 4.05 -45.66
CA PRO A 228 4.06 3.88 -46.47
C PRO A 228 4.88 2.62 -46.16
N GLY A 229 4.71 2.03 -44.99
CA GLY A 229 5.38 0.81 -44.54
C GLY A 229 4.58 -0.49 -44.79
N ASP A 230 3.41 -0.42 -45.40
CA ASP A 230 2.59 -1.62 -45.67
C ASP A 230 3.29 -2.57 -46.67
N THR A 231 3.22 -3.87 -46.38
CA THR A 231 3.84 -4.90 -47.20
C THR A 231 2.85 -5.99 -47.68
N ALA A 232 1.61 -5.98 -47.15
CA ALA A 232 0.52 -6.80 -47.67
C ALA A 232 -0.82 -6.20 -47.23
N VAL A 233 -1.92 -6.71 -47.84
CA VAL A 233 -3.29 -6.64 -47.30
C VAL A 233 -3.72 -8.05 -46.96
N ALA A 234 -4.17 -8.32 -45.76
CA ALA A 234 -4.62 -9.62 -45.33
C ALA A 234 -6.17 -9.68 -45.33
N VAL A 235 -6.72 -10.83 -45.72
CA VAL A 235 -8.13 -11.17 -45.65
C VAL A 235 -8.31 -12.56 -45.00
N ASN A 236 -9.47 -12.83 -44.43
CA ASN A 236 -9.70 -14.14 -43.86
C ASN A 236 -9.91 -15.17 -44.99
N PRO A 237 -9.27 -16.37 -44.96
CA PRO A 237 -9.41 -17.38 -46.01
C PRO A 237 -10.84 -17.87 -46.20
N GLU A 238 -11.72 -17.74 -45.19
CA GLU A 238 -13.12 -18.11 -45.25
C GLU A 238 -14.06 -17.01 -45.75
N ASP A 239 -13.52 -15.78 -45.97
CA ASP A 239 -14.33 -14.63 -46.36
C ASP A 239 -14.60 -14.65 -47.88
N GLU A 240 -15.81 -15.05 -48.25
CA GLU A 240 -16.28 -15.14 -49.64
C GLU A 240 -16.19 -13.80 -50.38
N ARG A 241 -16.19 -12.66 -49.70
CA ARG A 241 -16.08 -11.33 -50.32
C ARG A 241 -14.74 -11.11 -51.01
N TYR A 242 -13.71 -11.77 -50.54
CA TYR A 242 -12.30 -11.49 -50.93
C TYR A 242 -11.55 -12.70 -51.48
N LYS A 243 -12.16 -13.88 -51.53
CA LYS A 243 -11.54 -15.12 -51.98
C LYS A 243 -10.86 -15.00 -53.35
N ASP A 244 -11.53 -14.34 -54.29
CA ASP A 244 -11.00 -14.15 -55.67
C ASP A 244 -9.91 -13.09 -55.76
N LEU A 245 -9.63 -12.37 -54.70
CA LEU A 245 -8.62 -11.35 -54.60
C LEU A 245 -7.31 -11.89 -54.02
N VAL A 246 -7.31 -13.00 -53.35
CA VAL A 246 -6.09 -13.60 -52.74
C VAL A 246 -5.10 -13.95 -53.85
N GLY A 247 -3.85 -13.53 -53.65
CA GLY A 247 -2.76 -13.66 -54.63
C GLY A 247 -2.66 -12.54 -55.66
N LYS A 248 -3.66 -11.65 -55.78
CA LYS A 248 -3.56 -10.41 -56.54
C LYS A 248 -2.72 -9.40 -55.78
N LYS A 249 -2.43 -8.28 -56.40
CA LYS A 249 -1.69 -7.16 -55.78
C LYS A 249 -2.55 -5.92 -55.75
N VAL A 250 -2.25 -5.04 -54.82
CA VAL A 250 -2.76 -3.68 -54.77
C VAL A 250 -1.65 -2.67 -54.96
N ALA A 251 -1.96 -1.58 -55.63
CA ALA A 251 -1.07 -0.43 -55.73
C ALA A 251 -1.15 0.35 -54.41
N LEU A 252 -0.02 0.37 -53.66
CA LEU A 252 0.00 1.06 -52.36
C LEU A 252 0.00 2.60 -52.58
N PRO A 253 -1.04 3.29 -52.12
CA PRO A 253 -1.18 4.73 -52.42
C PRO A 253 0.03 5.56 -51.98
N GLY A 254 0.44 6.49 -52.84
CA GLY A 254 1.50 7.47 -52.54
C GLY A 254 2.93 6.92 -52.55
N THR A 255 3.15 5.61 -52.83
CA THR A 255 4.47 4.98 -52.77
C THR A 255 4.99 4.43 -54.10
N GLY A 256 4.11 4.17 -55.08
CA GLY A 256 4.44 3.47 -56.30
C GLY A 256 4.77 1.96 -56.17
N ARG A 257 4.60 1.40 -54.94
CA ARG A 257 4.82 -0.04 -54.66
C ARG A 257 3.53 -0.84 -54.89
N GLU A 258 3.71 -2.09 -55.32
CA GLU A 258 2.65 -3.07 -55.36
C GLU A 258 2.86 -4.09 -54.24
N ILE A 259 1.85 -4.35 -53.44
CA ILE A 259 1.84 -5.29 -52.31
C ILE A 259 0.81 -6.40 -52.52
N PRO A 260 1.08 -7.64 -52.05
CA PRO A 260 0.16 -8.76 -52.26
C PRO A 260 -1.06 -8.71 -51.36
N ILE A 261 -2.15 -9.31 -51.81
CA ILE A 261 -3.29 -9.70 -50.99
C ILE A 261 -3.07 -11.13 -50.51
N ILE A 262 -3.01 -11.34 -49.20
CA ILE A 262 -2.73 -12.64 -48.57
C ILE A 262 -3.94 -13.13 -47.75
N ALA A 263 -4.02 -14.44 -47.55
CA ALA A 263 -5.03 -15.06 -46.70
C ALA A 263 -4.40 -15.40 -45.34
N ASP A 264 -5.01 -14.92 -44.23
CA ASP A 264 -4.57 -15.22 -42.87
C ASP A 264 -5.76 -15.25 -41.91
N GLU A 265 -5.87 -16.32 -41.09
CA GLU A 265 -6.94 -16.53 -40.11
C GLU A 265 -7.01 -15.47 -39.00
N TYR A 266 -5.92 -14.68 -38.83
CA TYR A 266 -5.87 -13.55 -37.90
C TYR A 266 -6.97 -12.51 -38.18
N VAL A 267 -7.42 -12.39 -39.46
CA VAL A 267 -8.36 -11.33 -39.84
C VAL A 267 -9.77 -11.66 -39.38
N ASP A 268 -10.35 -10.79 -38.55
CA ASP A 268 -11.76 -10.87 -38.17
C ASP A 268 -12.66 -10.32 -39.28
N MET A 269 -13.46 -11.22 -39.89
CA MET A 269 -14.40 -10.90 -40.98
C MET A 269 -15.48 -9.88 -40.60
N ALA A 270 -15.78 -9.74 -39.29
CA ALA A 270 -16.84 -8.85 -38.78
C ALA A 270 -16.30 -7.47 -38.39
N TYR A 271 -14.98 -7.30 -38.22
CA TYR A 271 -14.39 -6.05 -37.79
C TYR A 271 -14.00 -5.17 -39.00
N GLY A 272 -14.41 -3.89 -38.93
CA GLY A 272 -14.05 -2.89 -39.94
C GLY A 272 -14.55 -3.26 -41.36
N THR A 273 -13.65 -3.55 -42.28
CA THR A 273 -13.94 -3.99 -43.66
C THR A 273 -13.78 -5.49 -43.84
N GLY A 274 -13.27 -6.23 -42.84
CA GLY A 274 -12.83 -7.62 -43.03
C GLY A 274 -11.49 -7.73 -43.78
N CYS A 275 -10.80 -6.61 -43.99
CA CYS A 275 -9.48 -6.54 -44.59
C CYS A 275 -8.55 -5.73 -43.68
N VAL A 276 -7.31 -6.20 -43.51
CA VAL A 276 -6.33 -5.55 -42.64
C VAL A 276 -5.08 -5.25 -43.48
N LYS A 277 -4.63 -4.01 -43.45
CA LYS A 277 -3.29 -3.65 -43.97
C LYS A 277 -2.23 -4.26 -43.06
N ILE A 278 -1.17 -4.78 -43.59
CA ILE A 278 -0.11 -5.43 -42.82
C ILE A 278 1.16 -4.58 -42.89
N THR A 279 1.58 -4.06 -41.73
CA THR A 279 2.76 -3.23 -41.54
C THR A 279 3.69 -3.86 -40.49
N PRO A 280 4.48 -4.88 -40.85
CA PRO A 280 5.23 -5.72 -39.91
C PRO A 280 6.22 -4.94 -39.04
N ALA A 281 6.67 -3.78 -39.46
CA ALA A 281 7.59 -2.94 -38.70
C ALA A 281 6.93 -2.11 -37.58
N HIS A 282 5.59 -1.93 -37.61
CA HIS A 282 4.90 -0.94 -36.81
C HIS A 282 3.63 -1.44 -36.06
N ASP A 283 3.38 -2.73 -36.10
CA ASP A 283 2.30 -3.39 -35.35
C ASP A 283 2.72 -4.81 -34.92
N PRO A 284 2.51 -5.20 -33.66
CA PRO A 284 2.90 -6.53 -33.14
C PRO A 284 2.21 -7.69 -33.87
N ASN A 285 0.93 -7.57 -34.15
CA ASN A 285 0.16 -8.62 -34.84
C ASN A 285 0.57 -8.72 -36.30
N ASP A 286 0.79 -7.56 -36.96
CA ASP A 286 1.27 -7.51 -38.33
C ASP A 286 2.69 -8.09 -38.47
N PHE A 287 3.51 -7.94 -37.40
CA PHE A 287 4.83 -8.56 -37.35
C PHE A 287 4.75 -10.09 -37.41
N GLU A 288 3.83 -10.69 -36.63
CA GLU A 288 3.62 -12.13 -36.63
C GLU A 288 3.06 -12.64 -37.97
N VAL A 289 2.08 -11.92 -38.52
CA VAL A 289 1.60 -12.21 -39.91
C VAL A 289 2.74 -12.11 -40.91
N GLY A 290 3.54 -11.05 -40.79
CA GLY A 290 4.71 -10.85 -41.65
C GLY A 290 5.72 -11.99 -41.59
N GLN A 291 5.97 -12.54 -40.39
CA GLN A 291 6.85 -13.71 -40.23
C GLN A 291 6.26 -14.97 -40.87
N ARG A 292 4.93 -15.24 -40.66
CA ARG A 292 4.28 -16.41 -41.28
C ARG A 292 4.30 -16.38 -42.79
N HIS A 293 4.14 -15.20 -43.39
CA HIS A 293 4.08 -14.99 -44.82
C HIS A 293 5.40 -14.51 -45.44
N GLN A 294 6.49 -14.42 -44.64
CA GLN A 294 7.81 -13.97 -45.05
C GLN A 294 7.80 -12.59 -45.76
N LEU A 295 6.97 -11.67 -45.21
CA LEU A 295 6.87 -10.31 -45.76
C LEU A 295 8.06 -9.45 -45.37
N GLU A 296 8.35 -8.47 -46.21
CA GLU A 296 9.39 -7.48 -45.91
C GLU A 296 9.01 -6.63 -44.70
N THR A 297 9.97 -6.33 -43.83
CA THR A 297 9.78 -5.46 -42.67
C THR A 297 10.38 -4.08 -42.97
N ILE A 298 9.54 -3.09 -43.24
CA ILE A 298 9.92 -1.75 -43.66
C ILE A 298 9.71 -0.76 -42.52
N VAL A 299 10.78 -0.39 -41.85
CA VAL A 299 10.74 0.66 -40.79
C VAL A 299 10.71 2.03 -41.48
N ILE A 300 9.64 2.82 -41.20
CA ILE A 300 9.42 4.14 -41.86
C ILE A 300 9.61 5.33 -40.92
N MET A 301 9.93 5.09 -39.65
CA MET A 301 10.14 6.13 -38.65
C MET A 301 11.57 6.09 -38.10
N ASN A 302 12.07 7.27 -37.75
CA ASN A 302 13.30 7.46 -37.00
C ASN A 302 13.04 7.25 -35.50
N LYS A 303 14.11 7.14 -34.71
CA LYS A 303 14.05 6.96 -33.25
C LYS A 303 13.35 8.09 -32.50
N ASP A 304 13.30 9.29 -33.07
CA ASP A 304 12.60 10.47 -32.51
C ASP A 304 11.12 10.56 -32.91
N GLY A 305 10.64 9.60 -33.74
CA GLY A 305 9.25 9.56 -34.22
C GLY A 305 9.01 10.41 -35.48
N THR A 306 10.07 10.96 -36.10
CA THR A 306 9.98 11.59 -37.42
C THR A 306 10.01 10.52 -38.52
N MET A 307 9.40 10.81 -39.66
CA MET A 307 9.39 9.92 -40.81
C MET A 307 10.77 9.85 -41.46
N ASN A 308 11.26 8.63 -41.81
CA ASN A 308 12.57 8.44 -42.47
C ASN A 308 12.43 8.41 -44.00
N GLU A 309 13.56 8.16 -44.70
CA GLU A 309 13.62 8.13 -46.14
C GLU A 309 12.70 7.09 -46.81
N LYS A 310 12.29 6.03 -46.09
CA LYS A 310 11.39 5.01 -46.60
C LYS A 310 9.93 5.50 -46.68
N ALA A 311 9.60 6.58 -45.98
CA ALA A 311 8.29 7.20 -46.04
C ALA A 311 8.05 8.10 -47.26
N GLY A 312 9.01 8.17 -48.20
CA GLY A 312 8.90 8.92 -49.43
C GLY A 312 8.76 10.42 -49.19
N LYS A 313 7.73 11.06 -49.77
CA LYS A 313 7.54 12.52 -49.69
C LYS A 313 7.26 13.05 -48.25
N TYR A 314 6.99 12.19 -47.30
CA TYR A 314 6.71 12.56 -45.90
C TYR A 314 7.99 12.56 -45.03
N VAL A 315 9.16 12.35 -45.62
CA VAL A 315 10.45 12.32 -44.90
C VAL A 315 10.66 13.60 -44.07
N GLY A 316 11.13 13.43 -42.85
CA GLY A 316 11.42 14.54 -41.91
C GLY A 316 10.21 15.09 -41.18
N MET A 317 8.97 14.74 -41.55
CA MET A 317 7.75 15.14 -40.81
C MET A 317 7.64 14.39 -39.51
N ASP A 318 7.13 15.07 -38.47
CA ASP A 318 6.62 14.35 -37.30
C ASP A 318 5.48 13.39 -37.71
N ARG A 319 5.39 12.24 -37.06
CA ARG A 319 4.42 11.19 -37.42
C ARG A 319 2.97 11.66 -37.45
N TYR A 320 2.57 12.62 -36.61
CA TYR A 320 1.20 13.16 -36.61
C TYR A 320 0.99 14.19 -37.74
N GLU A 321 2.02 14.93 -38.11
CA GLU A 321 1.96 15.81 -39.28
C GLU A 321 1.93 14.98 -40.55
N ALA A 322 2.73 13.90 -40.62
CA ALA A 322 2.66 12.94 -41.71
C ALA A 322 1.28 12.28 -41.84
N ARG A 323 0.64 11.92 -40.72
CA ARG A 323 -0.75 11.40 -40.68
C ARG A 323 -1.69 12.37 -41.39
N LYS A 324 -1.65 13.65 -41.00
CA LYS A 324 -2.49 14.69 -41.62
C LYS A 324 -2.24 14.84 -43.13
N ALA A 325 -0.97 14.82 -43.51
CA ALA A 325 -0.59 14.97 -44.91
C ALA A 325 -1.04 13.75 -45.74
N ILE A 326 -0.87 12.54 -45.23
CA ILE A 326 -1.31 11.30 -45.89
C ILE A 326 -2.82 11.29 -46.07
N ILE A 327 -3.60 11.66 -45.03
CA ILE A 327 -5.04 11.74 -45.14
C ILE A 327 -5.49 12.77 -46.18
N ALA A 328 -4.83 13.92 -46.26
CA ALA A 328 -5.12 14.98 -47.26
C ALA A 328 -4.88 14.47 -48.67
N ASP A 329 -3.70 13.84 -48.89
CA ASP A 329 -3.33 13.30 -50.20
C ASP A 329 -4.27 12.19 -50.69
N LEU A 330 -4.66 11.27 -49.77
CA LEU A 330 -5.60 10.19 -50.10
C LEU A 330 -7.01 10.73 -50.38
N LYS A 331 -7.41 11.82 -49.70
CA LYS A 331 -8.67 12.52 -49.96
C LYS A 331 -8.63 13.18 -51.34
N GLU A 332 -7.54 13.87 -51.69
CA GLU A 332 -7.38 14.49 -52.98
C GLU A 332 -7.38 13.46 -54.15
N ALA A 333 -6.76 12.30 -53.91
CA ALA A 333 -6.77 11.17 -54.83
C ALA A 333 -8.13 10.43 -54.92
N GLY A 334 -9.14 10.85 -54.15
CA GLY A 334 -10.45 10.19 -54.13
C GLY A 334 -10.47 8.81 -53.48
N LEU A 335 -9.43 8.47 -52.68
CA LEU A 335 -9.25 7.17 -52.06
C LEU A 335 -9.76 7.12 -50.60
N LEU A 336 -9.99 8.26 -49.96
CA LEU A 336 -10.60 8.34 -48.63
C LEU A 336 -12.13 8.13 -48.77
N VAL A 337 -12.66 7.09 -48.14
CA VAL A 337 -14.10 6.71 -48.20
C VAL A 337 -14.88 7.37 -47.07
N LYS A 338 -14.47 7.19 -45.82
CA LYS A 338 -15.13 7.77 -44.65
C LYS A 338 -14.16 7.83 -43.46
N ILE A 339 -14.58 8.59 -42.45
CA ILE A 339 -13.91 8.70 -41.15
C ILE A 339 -14.97 8.41 -40.09
N GLU A 340 -14.66 7.48 -39.17
CA GLU A 340 -15.50 7.17 -38.02
C GLU A 340 -14.77 7.47 -36.71
N GLU A 341 -15.46 8.07 -35.77
CA GLU A 341 -14.93 8.21 -34.42
C GLU A 341 -14.94 6.85 -33.73
N THR A 342 -13.85 6.48 -33.09
CA THR A 342 -13.73 5.23 -32.35
C THR A 342 -12.95 5.44 -31.06
N LYS A 343 -13.31 4.68 -30.02
CA LYS A 343 -12.51 4.60 -28.79
C LYS A 343 -11.59 3.40 -28.88
N HIS A 344 -10.32 3.61 -28.59
CA HIS A 344 -9.34 2.52 -28.56
C HIS A 344 -8.28 2.80 -27.51
N ALA A 345 -7.70 1.73 -26.99
CA ALA A 345 -6.63 1.81 -26.01
C ALA A 345 -5.32 2.23 -26.69
N VAL A 346 -4.74 3.33 -26.23
CA VAL A 346 -3.46 3.87 -26.73
C VAL A 346 -2.38 3.66 -25.68
N GLY A 347 -1.24 3.08 -26.10
CA GLY A 347 -0.11 2.83 -25.21
C GLY A 347 0.72 4.09 -24.95
N HIS A 348 0.99 4.40 -23.70
CA HIS A 348 1.79 5.52 -23.26
C HIS A 348 3.00 5.05 -22.47
N CYS A 349 4.13 5.73 -22.65
CA CYS A 349 5.32 5.51 -21.83
C CYS A 349 5.00 5.84 -20.36
N SER A 350 5.16 4.86 -19.46
CA SER A 350 4.88 5.05 -18.02
C SER A 350 5.69 6.18 -17.38
N ARG A 351 6.81 6.60 -18.01
CA ARG A 351 7.74 7.60 -17.46
C ARG A 351 7.50 9.02 -17.97
N CYS A 352 7.30 9.18 -19.28
CA CYS A 352 7.15 10.51 -19.89
C CYS A 352 5.75 10.78 -20.45
N LYS A 353 4.85 9.78 -20.42
CA LYS A 353 3.47 9.86 -20.92
C LYS A 353 3.34 10.12 -22.43
N THR A 354 4.42 10.02 -23.18
CA THR A 354 4.37 10.09 -24.64
C THR A 354 3.79 8.80 -25.20
N ILE A 355 2.95 8.89 -26.23
CA ILE A 355 2.43 7.73 -26.97
C ILE A 355 3.61 6.94 -27.54
N VAL A 356 3.63 5.65 -27.25
CA VAL A 356 4.67 4.72 -27.72
C VAL A 356 4.43 4.31 -29.17
N GLU A 357 5.52 4.02 -29.87
CA GLU A 357 5.50 3.54 -31.23
C GLU A 357 5.99 2.08 -31.27
N PRO A 358 5.15 1.10 -31.63
CA PRO A 358 5.66 -0.21 -31.95
C PRO A 358 6.63 -0.10 -33.15
N MET A 359 7.87 -0.54 -32.95
CA MET A 359 8.92 -0.47 -33.98
C MET A 359 9.77 -1.72 -33.94
N THR A 360 10.14 -2.23 -35.11
CA THR A 360 11.13 -3.31 -35.22
C THR A 360 12.52 -2.73 -34.98
N THR A 361 13.13 -3.17 -33.87
CA THR A 361 14.47 -2.71 -33.46
C THR A 361 15.35 -3.90 -33.10
N LYS A 362 16.68 -3.74 -33.22
CA LYS A 362 17.63 -4.73 -32.74
C LYS A 362 17.87 -4.55 -31.26
N GLN A 363 17.47 -5.53 -30.45
CA GLN A 363 17.51 -5.46 -29.00
C GLN A 363 18.03 -6.77 -28.38
N TRP A 364 18.40 -6.72 -27.10
CA TRP A 364 18.75 -7.88 -26.32
C TRP A 364 17.53 -8.40 -25.58
N PHE A 365 17.35 -9.73 -25.57
CA PHE A 365 16.19 -10.41 -24.98
C PHE A 365 16.62 -11.56 -24.09
N VAL A 366 15.81 -11.83 -23.04
CA VAL A 366 15.84 -13.05 -22.25
C VAL A 366 14.71 -13.96 -22.68
N LYS A 367 15.01 -15.25 -22.98
CA LYS A 367 14.01 -16.30 -23.21
C LYS A 367 13.32 -16.64 -21.89
N MET A 368 12.05 -16.28 -21.76
CA MET A 368 11.33 -16.36 -20.48
C MET A 368 10.71 -17.71 -20.20
N LYS A 369 10.23 -18.45 -21.20
CA LYS A 369 9.53 -19.72 -20.99
C LYS A 369 10.30 -20.73 -20.13
N PRO A 370 11.62 -20.95 -20.32
CA PRO A 370 12.38 -21.87 -19.46
C PRO A 370 12.49 -21.43 -18.02
N LEU A 371 12.47 -20.12 -17.76
CA LEU A 371 12.62 -19.53 -16.42
C LEU A 371 11.28 -19.46 -15.66
N ALA A 372 10.16 -19.33 -16.39
CA ALA A 372 8.83 -19.19 -15.79
C ALA A 372 8.32 -20.47 -15.12
N GLY A 373 8.61 -21.64 -15.68
CA GLY A 373 8.13 -22.93 -15.17
C GLY A 373 8.47 -23.15 -13.69
N PRO A 374 9.76 -23.17 -13.31
CA PRO A 374 10.17 -23.33 -11.90
C PRO A 374 9.59 -22.27 -10.96
N ALA A 375 9.44 -21.02 -11.44
CA ALA A 375 8.86 -19.93 -10.65
C ALA A 375 7.36 -20.13 -10.39
N MET A 376 6.60 -20.68 -11.35
CA MET A 376 5.20 -21.08 -11.13
C MET A 376 5.09 -22.26 -10.17
N GLU A 377 5.95 -23.27 -10.34
CA GLU A 377 5.97 -24.45 -9.48
C GLU A 377 6.23 -24.09 -8.01
N ALA A 378 7.11 -23.14 -7.74
CA ALA A 378 7.40 -22.68 -6.38
C ALA A 378 6.15 -22.15 -5.65
N VAL A 379 5.22 -21.52 -6.37
CA VAL A 379 3.96 -21.01 -5.81
C VAL A 379 2.89 -22.12 -5.76
N THR A 380 2.72 -22.91 -6.83
CA THR A 380 1.71 -23.98 -6.87
C THR A 380 1.99 -25.11 -5.90
N SER A 381 3.26 -25.37 -5.58
CA SER A 381 3.69 -26.35 -4.55
C SER A 381 3.58 -25.79 -3.11
N GLY A 382 3.29 -24.50 -2.93
CA GLY A 382 3.20 -23.84 -1.62
C GLY A 382 4.55 -23.55 -0.95
N LYS A 383 5.68 -23.69 -1.65
CA LYS A 383 6.98 -23.25 -1.15
C LYS A 383 7.03 -21.74 -0.92
N THR A 384 6.48 -20.97 -1.85
CA THR A 384 6.22 -19.55 -1.69
C THR A 384 4.72 -19.30 -1.60
N LYS A 385 4.28 -18.54 -0.59
CA LYS A 385 2.86 -18.24 -0.33
C LYS A 385 2.58 -16.75 -0.46
N PHE A 386 1.54 -16.39 -1.19
CA PHE A 386 1.04 -15.02 -1.24
C PHE A 386 0.05 -14.75 -0.10
N VAL A 387 0.18 -13.60 0.52
CA VAL A 387 -0.77 -13.09 1.52
C VAL A 387 -1.27 -11.73 1.03
N PRO A 388 -2.53 -11.58 0.66
CA PRO A 388 -3.57 -12.64 0.57
C PRO A 388 -3.39 -13.56 -0.64
N GLU A 389 -3.88 -14.79 -0.52
CA GLU A 389 -3.71 -15.88 -1.48
C GLU A 389 -4.25 -15.54 -2.90
N ARG A 390 -5.25 -14.66 -3.01
CA ARG A 390 -5.84 -14.26 -4.30
C ARG A 390 -4.82 -13.81 -5.35
N PHE A 391 -3.70 -13.22 -4.93
CA PHE A 391 -2.65 -12.73 -5.82
C PHE A 391 -1.79 -13.85 -6.44
N SER A 392 -1.82 -15.07 -5.89
CA SER A 392 -1.15 -16.22 -6.49
C SER A 392 -1.74 -16.56 -7.86
N LYS A 393 -3.07 -16.47 -8.02
CA LYS A 393 -3.75 -16.71 -9.31
C LYS A 393 -3.32 -15.71 -10.37
N THR A 394 -3.26 -14.43 -10.01
CA THR A 394 -2.83 -13.33 -10.88
C THR A 394 -1.37 -13.53 -11.32
N TYR A 395 -0.49 -13.90 -10.37
CA TYR A 395 0.92 -14.22 -10.64
C TYR A 395 1.08 -15.38 -11.62
N ILE A 396 0.37 -16.51 -11.40
CA ILE A 396 0.44 -17.71 -12.26
C ILE A 396 -0.09 -17.39 -13.65
N GLN A 397 -1.23 -16.70 -13.77
CA GLN A 397 -1.82 -16.32 -15.06
C GLN A 397 -0.85 -15.46 -15.90
N TRP A 398 -0.15 -14.53 -15.27
CA TRP A 398 0.82 -13.69 -15.96
C TRP A 398 2.03 -14.51 -16.47
N LEU A 399 2.61 -15.36 -15.61
CA LEU A 399 3.75 -16.21 -16.00
C LEU A 399 3.40 -17.22 -17.09
N SER A 400 2.16 -17.72 -17.11
CA SER A 400 1.70 -18.67 -18.14
C SER A 400 1.68 -18.05 -19.55
N ASN A 401 1.53 -16.72 -19.63
CA ASN A 401 1.45 -15.97 -20.90
C ASN A 401 2.70 -15.10 -21.12
N ILE A 402 3.80 -15.39 -20.43
CA ILE A 402 4.98 -14.53 -20.49
C ILE A 402 5.68 -14.58 -21.86
N HIS A 403 6.00 -13.41 -22.39
CA HIS A 403 6.81 -13.23 -23.60
C HIS A 403 8.27 -13.00 -23.24
N ASP A 404 9.15 -13.10 -24.26
CA ASP A 404 10.56 -12.83 -24.07
C ASP A 404 10.78 -11.39 -23.62
N TRP A 405 11.63 -11.21 -22.62
CA TRP A 405 11.85 -9.93 -21.95
C TRP A 405 12.93 -9.12 -22.69
N CYS A 406 12.57 -7.97 -23.24
CA CYS A 406 13.51 -6.99 -23.77
C CYS A 406 14.29 -6.32 -22.65
N ILE A 407 15.60 -6.57 -22.57
CA ILE A 407 16.47 -6.10 -21.48
C ILE A 407 17.40 -4.95 -21.85
N SER A 408 17.51 -4.55 -23.11
CA SER A 408 18.35 -3.42 -23.53
C SER A 408 17.59 -2.09 -23.48
N ARG A 409 18.29 -1.04 -23.07
CA ARG A 409 17.80 0.33 -23.02
C ARG A 409 18.86 1.27 -23.61
N GLN A 410 18.46 2.17 -24.49
CA GLN A 410 19.30 3.16 -25.14
C GLN A 410 19.51 4.40 -24.24
N LEU A 411 19.95 4.13 -23.01
CA LEU A 411 20.22 5.12 -21.98
C LEU A 411 21.72 5.23 -21.71
N TRP A 412 22.12 6.28 -20.99
CA TRP A 412 23.49 6.40 -20.49
C TRP A 412 23.60 5.96 -19.03
N TRP A 413 22.51 6.11 -18.26
CA TRP A 413 22.44 5.76 -16.85
C TRP A 413 21.92 4.34 -16.66
N GLY A 414 22.72 3.46 -16.08
CA GLY A 414 22.41 2.06 -15.80
C GLY A 414 23.62 1.14 -15.95
N HIS A 415 23.40 -0.15 -15.73
CA HIS A 415 24.40 -1.20 -15.96
C HIS A 415 24.66 -1.36 -17.45
N ARG A 416 25.84 -1.00 -17.93
CA ARG A 416 26.21 -1.16 -19.32
C ARG A 416 26.25 -2.65 -19.67
N ILE A 417 25.69 -3.01 -20.83
CA ILE A 417 25.65 -4.40 -21.29
C ILE A 417 27.10 -4.91 -21.46
N PRO A 418 27.45 -6.03 -20.80
CA PRO A 418 28.84 -6.53 -20.78
C PRO A 418 29.19 -7.37 -22.02
N VAL A 419 28.99 -6.79 -23.19
CA VAL A 419 29.28 -7.39 -24.48
C VAL A 419 30.17 -6.47 -25.25
N TRP A 420 31.18 -7.06 -25.90
CA TRP A 420 32.16 -6.37 -26.76
C TRP A 420 32.09 -6.89 -28.20
N TYR A 421 32.18 -5.99 -29.14
CA TYR A 421 32.22 -6.25 -30.58
C TYR A 421 33.63 -6.01 -31.07
N CYS A 422 34.17 -6.93 -31.88
CA CYS A 422 35.45 -6.76 -32.54
C CYS A 422 35.26 -6.26 -33.98
N ASP A 423 35.85 -5.11 -34.29
CA ASP A 423 35.73 -4.49 -35.61
C ASP A 423 36.51 -5.25 -36.69
N ASP A 424 37.56 -6.02 -36.30
CA ASP A 424 38.39 -6.74 -37.23
C ASP A 424 37.86 -8.12 -37.62
N CYS A 425 37.32 -8.89 -36.67
CA CYS A 425 36.86 -10.24 -36.94
C CYS A 425 35.36 -10.45 -36.79
N GLY A 426 34.63 -9.43 -36.40
CA GLY A 426 33.18 -9.49 -36.18
C GLY A 426 32.73 -10.32 -34.97
N ALA A 427 33.68 -10.74 -34.12
CA ALA A 427 33.32 -11.51 -32.92
C ALA A 427 32.50 -10.68 -31.91
N VAL A 428 31.49 -11.33 -31.32
CA VAL A 428 30.69 -10.80 -30.24
C VAL A 428 30.99 -11.59 -28.97
N SER A 429 31.45 -10.93 -27.91
CA SER A 429 31.96 -11.58 -26.70
C SER A 429 31.34 -10.98 -25.46
N ALA A 430 30.60 -11.77 -24.69
CA ALA A 430 30.16 -11.40 -23.33
C ALA A 430 31.28 -11.69 -22.33
N SER A 431 31.51 -10.80 -21.37
CA SER A 431 32.57 -10.97 -20.37
C SER A 431 32.19 -10.46 -18.99
N ARG A 432 32.65 -11.19 -17.96
CA ARG A 432 32.53 -10.84 -16.56
C ARG A 432 33.39 -9.65 -16.13
N THR A 433 34.46 -9.40 -16.92
CA THR A 433 35.41 -8.29 -16.74
C THR A 433 35.48 -7.46 -18.01
N ASP A 434 35.95 -6.24 -17.91
CA ASP A 434 36.16 -5.39 -19.08
C ASP A 434 37.26 -6.00 -19.97
N LEU A 435 36.99 -6.11 -21.29
CA LEU A 435 37.94 -6.61 -22.26
C LEU A 435 38.79 -5.45 -22.77
N THR A 436 40.07 -5.73 -22.93
CA THR A 436 41.07 -4.83 -23.55
C THR A 436 41.47 -5.29 -24.98
N GLU A 437 41.18 -6.54 -25.31
CA GLU A 437 41.42 -7.15 -26.61
C GLU A 437 40.33 -8.19 -26.94
N CYS A 438 40.17 -8.48 -28.21
CA CYS A 438 39.26 -9.53 -28.68
C CYS A 438 39.74 -10.91 -28.25
N PRO A 439 38.93 -11.72 -27.53
CA PRO A 439 39.32 -13.08 -27.13
C PRO A 439 39.56 -14.05 -28.28
N LYS A 440 39.08 -13.70 -29.52
CA LYS A 440 39.16 -14.57 -30.67
C LYS A 440 40.37 -14.26 -31.56
N CYS A 441 40.68 -12.99 -31.82
CA CYS A 441 41.74 -12.59 -32.74
C CYS A 441 42.78 -11.66 -32.13
N HIS A 442 42.71 -11.36 -30.80
CA HIS A 442 43.61 -10.49 -30.05
C HIS A 442 43.70 -9.05 -30.57
N SER A 443 42.76 -8.61 -31.42
CA SER A 443 42.72 -7.21 -31.84
C SER A 443 42.29 -6.30 -30.67
N GLN A 444 42.87 -5.10 -30.61
CA GLN A 444 42.50 -4.05 -29.70
C GLN A 444 41.34 -3.17 -30.24
N HIS A 445 40.92 -3.37 -31.50
CA HIS A 445 39.78 -2.68 -32.09
C HIS A 445 38.48 -3.33 -31.65
N ILE A 446 38.18 -3.14 -30.40
CA ILE A 446 36.94 -3.60 -29.76
C ILE A 446 36.19 -2.43 -29.16
N HIS A 447 34.87 -2.51 -29.16
CA HIS A 447 34.02 -1.56 -28.46
C HIS A 447 32.92 -2.28 -27.69
N GLN A 448 32.58 -1.75 -26.52
CA GLN A 448 31.50 -2.29 -25.68
C GLN A 448 30.16 -1.83 -26.20
N ASP A 449 29.13 -2.68 -26.06
CA ASP A 449 27.76 -2.34 -26.38
C ASP A 449 27.36 -1.00 -25.74
N PRO A 450 26.77 -0.04 -26.48
CA PRO A 450 26.45 1.29 -25.97
C PRO A 450 25.25 1.29 -25.03
N ASP A 451 24.39 0.27 -25.07
CA ASP A 451 23.16 0.17 -24.34
C ASP A 451 23.40 -0.24 -22.88
N VAL A 452 22.43 0.05 -22.03
CA VAL A 452 22.39 -0.40 -20.65
C VAL A 452 21.27 -1.41 -20.46
N LEU A 453 21.33 -2.16 -19.37
CA LEU A 453 20.29 -3.11 -18.99
C LEU A 453 19.05 -2.40 -18.42
N ASP A 454 17.90 -2.99 -18.62
CA ASP A 454 16.66 -2.64 -17.93
C ASP A 454 16.88 -2.59 -16.41
N THR A 455 16.37 -1.57 -15.75
CA THR A 455 16.40 -1.42 -14.26
C THR A 455 15.97 -2.70 -13.54
N TRP A 456 14.92 -3.33 -14.05
CA TRP A 456 14.38 -4.55 -13.45
C TRP A 456 15.33 -5.76 -13.55
N PHE A 457 16.37 -5.71 -14.38
CA PHE A 457 17.36 -6.78 -14.45
C PHE A 457 18.19 -6.85 -13.17
N SER A 458 18.69 -5.72 -12.68
CA SER A 458 19.42 -5.66 -11.40
C SER A 458 18.48 -5.85 -10.21
N SER A 459 17.28 -5.25 -10.26
CA SER A 459 16.30 -5.35 -9.18
C SER A 459 15.78 -6.79 -8.98
N ALA A 460 15.78 -7.62 -10.04
CA ALA A 460 15.44 -9.04 -9.96
C ALA A 460 16.42 -9.88 -9.14
N LEU A 461 17.64 -9.40 -8.92
CA LEU A 461 18.69 -10.10 -8.19
C LEU A 461 18.71 -9.70 -6.70
N TRP A 462 17.88 -8.75 -6.31
CA TRP A 462 17.90 -8.09 -5.00
C TRP A 462 17.95 -9.05 -3.79
N PRO A 463 17.22 -10.17 -3.75
CA PRO A 463 17.24 -11.08 -2.61
C PRO A 463 18.61 -11.72 -2.31
N PHE A 464 19.48 -11.85 -3.30
CA PHE A 464 20.77 -12.51 -3.15
C PHE A 464 21.98 -11.64 -3.53
N SER A 465 21.85 -10.73 -4.50
CA SER A 465 22.94 -9.81 -4.84
C SER A 465 23.31 -8.89 -3.69
N THR A 466 22.31 -8.43 -2.92
CA THR A 466 22.50 -7.57 -1.73
C THR A 466 23.29 -8.24 -0.62
N MET A 467 23.25 -9.58 -0.56
CA MET A 467 23.94 -10.40 0.43
C MET A 467 25.31 -10.91 -0.05
N GLY A 468 25.78 -10.41 -1.21
CA GLY A 468 27.14 -10.63 -1.70
C GLY A 468 27.31 -11.71 -2.78
N TRP A 469 26.20 -12.35 -3.25
CA TRP A 469 26.30 -13.27 -4.37
C TRP A 469 26.99 -12.61 -5.59
N PRO A 470 27.88 -13.29 -6.36
CA PRO A 470 28.06 -14.74 -6.45
C PRO A 470 28.94 -15.38 -5.36
N ASP A 471 29.51 -14.60 -4.43
CA ASP A 471 30.26 -15.17 -3.32
C ASP A 471 29.33 -15.84 -2.30
N GLN A 472 29.82 -16.91 -1.67
CA GLN A 472 29.10 -17.60 -0.59
C GLN A 472 29.38 -16.94 0.75
N THR A 473 28.88 -15.72 0.94
CA THR A 473 29.11 -14.94 2.17
C THR A 473 28.36 -15.52 3.37
N PRO A 474 28.83 -15.26 4.61
CA PRO A 474 28.09 -15.62 5.82
C PRO A 474 26.66 -15.02 5.84
N THR A 475 26.50 -13.79 5.39
CA THR A 475 25.20 -13.09 5.26
C THR A 475 24.25 -13.85 4.35
N LEU A 476 24.70 -14.27 3.16
CA LEU A 476 23.90 -15.04 2.22
C LEU A 476 23.50 -16.40 2.80
N LYS A 477 24.42 -17.10 3.47
CA LYS A 477 24.14 -18.39 4.08
C LYS A 477 23.13 -18.34 5.23
N GLN A 478 23.15 -17.27 6.02
CA GLN A 478 22.27 -17.09 7.17
C GLN A 478 20.86 -16.68 6.75
N TRP A 479 20.72 -15.71 5.84
CA TRP A 479 19.43 -15.03 5.61
C TRP A 479 18.79 -15.26 4.23
N TYR A 480 19.41 -16.06 3.36
CA TYR A 480 18.78 -16.51 2.12
C TYR A 480 18.31 -17.97 2.24
N PRO A 481 17.09 -18.34 1.82
CA PRO A 481 16.01 -17.46 1.32
C PRO A 481 15.50 -16.48 2.36
N THR A 482 15.06 -15.29 1.90
CA THR A 482 14.48 -14.31 2.81
C THR A 482 13.12 -14.80 3.35
N SER A 483 12.73 -14.32 4.52
CA SER A 483 11.53 -14.83 5.20
C SER A 483 10.25 -14.29 4.56
N THR A 484 10.23 -12.98 4.32
CA THR A 484 9.06 -12.30 3.79
C THR A 484 9.48 -11.22 2.79
N MET A 485 8.77 -11.15 1.68
CA MET A 485 8.80 -10.04 0.75
C MET A 485 7.54 -9.21 0.96
N VAL A 486 7.68 -7.92 1.21
CA VAL A 486 6.54 -6.98 1.35
C VAL A 486 6.55 -6.02 0.19
N THR A 487 5.42 -5.85 -0.47
CA THR A 487 5.31 -4.92 -1.61
C THR A 487 3.85 -4.62 -1.98
N GLY A 488 3.63 -3.56 -2.74
CA GLY A 488 2.33 -3.27 -3.34
C GLY A 488 1.94 -4.25 -4.45
N TYR A 489 0.65 -4.44 -4.66
CA TYR A 489 0.15 -5.33 -5.72
C TYR A 489 0.53 -4.88 -7.14
N ASP A 490 0.81 -3.61 -7.33
CA ASP A 490 1.10 -3.00 -8.63
C ASP A 490 2.49 -3.37 -9.20
N ILE A 491 3.39 -3.94 -8.39
CA ILE A 491 4.72 -4.37 -8.84
C ILE A 491 4.96 -5.88 -8.73
N ILE A 492 3.91 -6.68 -8.61
CA ILE A 492 4.04 -8.15 -8.61
C ILE A 492 4.76 -8.65 -9.86
N PHE A 493 4.37 -8.15 -11.04
CA PHE A 493 4.96 -8.57 -12.32
C PHE A 493 6.31 -7.93 -12.59
N PHE A 494 6.46 -6.66 -12.19
CA PHE A 494 7.69 -5.93 -12.37
C PHE A 494 8.82 -6.49 -11.52
N TRP A 495 8.54 -6.88 -10.28
CA TRP A 495 9.57 -7.19 -9.32
C TRP A 495 9.46 -8.59 -8.71
N VAL A 496 8.33 -8.96 -8.12
CA VAL A 496 8.19 -10.26 -7.45
C VAL A 496 8.45 -11.42 -8.41
N ALA A 497 7.79 -11.43 -9.56
CA ALA A 497 7.95 -12.48 -10.56
C ALA A 497 9.40 -12.57 -11.06
N ARG A 498 10.06 -11.43 -11.25
CA ARG A 498 11.47 -11.39 -11.71
C ARG A 498 12.44 -11.91 -10.66
N MET A 499 12.26 -11.55 -9.40
CA MET A 499 13.04 -12.14 -8.30
C MET A 499 12.85 -13.65 -8.22
N MET A 500 11.61 -14.13 -8.39
CA MET A 500 11.31 -15.56 -8.36
C MET A 500 12.06 -16.33 -9.42
N PHE A 501 11.93 -15.95 -10.70
CA PHE A 501 12.58 -16.76 -11.75
C PHE A 501 14.12 -16.60 -11.77
N MET A 502 14.67 -15.44 -11.40
CA MET A 502 16.12 -15.28 -11.30
C MET A 502 16.69 -16.09 -10.12
N SER A 503 16.02 -16.09 -8.99
CA SER A 503 16.43 -16.89 -7.83
C SER A 503 16.36 -18.39 -8.12
N MET A 504 15.27 -18.87 -8.70
CA MET A 504 15.12 -20.27 -9.10
C MET A 504 16.24 -20.69 -10.10
N GLU A 505 16.67 -19.78 -10.98
CA GLU A 505 17.74 -20.07 -11.94
C GLU A 505 19.14 -20.07 -11.31
N PHE A 506 19.47 -19.09 -10.47
CA PHE A 506 20.84 -18.88 -9.97
C PHE A 506 21.11 -19.47 -8.60
N MET A 507 20.10 -19.41 -7.70
CA MET A 507 20.20 -19.95 -6.36
C MET A 507 19.66 -21.39 -6.26
N LYS A 508 18.85 -21.84 -7.25
CA LYS A 508 18.14 -23.14 -7.24
C LYS A 508 17.19 -23.29 -6.03
N GLU A 509 16.81 -22.17 -5.46
CA GLU A 509 15.95 -22.07 -4.27
C GLU A 509 15.01 -20.85 -4.41
N ILE A 510 13.90 -20.88 -3.71
CA ILE A 510 12.98 -19.76 -3.64
C ILE A 510 13.67 -18.53 -3.04
N PRO A 511 13.33 -17.30 -3.47
CA PRO A 511 13.90 -16.08 -2.88
C PRO A 511 13.29 -15.72 -1.52
N PHE A 512 12.03 -16.10 -1.28
CA PHE A 512 11.28 -15.77 -0.06
C PHE A 512 10.14 -16.79 0.17
N LYS A 513 9.83 -17.02 1.46
CA LYS A 513 8.78 -17.96 1.87
C LYS A 513 7.38 -17.35 1.72
N TYR A 514 7.25 -16.06 2.05
CA TYR A 514 5.98 -15.34 1.98
C TYR A 514 6.11 -14.08 1.11
N VAL A 515 5.05 -13.78 0.36
CA VAL A 515 4.87 -12.52 -0.37
C VAL A 515 3.67 -11.82 0.26
N PHE A 516 3.94 -10.85 1.13
CA PHE A 516 2.93 -10.04 1.78
C PHE A 516 2.61 -8.83 0.92
N ILE A 517 1.41 -8.82 0.36
CA ILE A 517 0.94 -7.79 -0.56
C ILE A 517 0.08 -6.79 0.19
N HIS A 518 0.43 -5.51 0.08
CA HIS A 518 -0.40 -4.41 0.55
C HIS A 518 -1.06 -3.66 -0.62
N GLY A 519 -2.11 -2.89 -0.29
CA GLY A 519 -2.78 -2.00 -1.24
C GLY A 519 -2.08 -0.65 -1.35
N LEU A 520 -2.68 0.26 -2.12
CA LEU A 520 -2.17 1.61 -2.33
C LEU A 520 -2.79 2.58 -1.32
N VAL A 521 -2.01 3.61 -0.95
CA VAL A 521 -2.53 4.74 -0.18
C VAL A 521 -3.17 5.74 -1.14
N ARG A 522 -4.44 6.03 -0.92
CA ARG A 522 -5.26 6.96 -1.70
C ARG A 522 -5.57 8.19 -0.88
N ASP A 523 -5.90 9.30 -1.55
CA ASP A 523 -6.38 10.50 -0.87
C ASP A 523 -7.78 10.28 -0.25
N SER A 524 -8.29 11.27 0.48
CA SER A 524 -9.61 11.21 1.13
C SER A 524 -10.78 11.00 0.16
N GLN A 525 -10.59 11.32 -1.12
CA GLN A 525 -11.58 11.10 -2.18
C GLN A 525 -11.43 9.73 -2.87
N GLY A 526 -10.43 8.93 -2.48
CA GLY A 526 -10.15 7.62 -3.06
C GLY A 526 -9.33 7.66 -4.35
N ARG A 527 -8.74 8.80 -4.73
CA ARG A 527 -7.89 8.93 -5.92
C ARG A 527 -6.46 8.50 -5.59
N LYS A 528 -5.77 7.91 -6.57
CA LYS A 528 -4.34 7.60 -6.44
C LYS A 528 -3.55 8.88 -6.20
N MET A 529 -2.68 8.88 -5.19
CA MET A 529 -1.81 10.03 -4.93
C MET A 529 -0.74 10.13 -6.01
N SER A 530 -0.58 11.32 -6.59
CA SER A 530 0.47 11.60 -7.57
C SER A 530 0.92 13.06 -7.50
N LYS A 531 2.17 13.31 -7.92
CA LYS A 531 2.71 14.69 -7.99
C LYS A 531 1.97 15.53 -9.03
N SER A 532 1.48 14.91 -10.11
CA SER A 532 0.75 15.60 -11.18
C SER A 532 -0.63 16.08 -10.73
N LEU A 533 -1.28 15.36 -9.82
CA LEU A 533 -2.58 15.77 -9.26
C LEU A 533 -2.45 16.74 -8.06
N GLY A 534 -1.22 16.98 -7.58
CA GLY A 534 -0.98 17.84 -6.42
C GLY A 534 -1.54 17.29 -5.09
N ASN A 535 -1.93 16.01 -5.05
CA ASN A 535 -2.49 15.35 -3.88
C ASN A 535 -1.47 14.42 -3.17
N GLY A 536 -0.19 14.46 -3.58
CA GLY A 536 0.88 13.71 -2.93
C GLY A 536 1.24 14.33 -1.58
N ILE A 537 1.32 13.51 -0.54
CA ILE A 537 1.66 13.92 0.82
C ILE A 537 3.07 13.43 1.15
N ASP A 538 3.95 14.35 1.59
CA ASP A 538 5.28 14.00 2.11
C ASP A 538 5.12 13.45 3.53
N PRO A 539 5.59 12.22 3.83
CA PRO A 539 5.57 11.68 5.18
C PRO A 539 6.24 12.57 6.23
N LEU A 540 7.31 13.31 5.86
CA LEU A 540 8.00 14.21 6.78
C LEU A 540 7.11 15.34 7.29
N GLU A 541 6.27 15.92 6.44
CA GLU A 541 5.32 16.98 6.85
C GLU A 541 4.32 16.48 7.90
N VAL A 542 3.89 15.22 7.74
CA VAL A 542 2.98 14.58 8.71
C VAL A 542 3.71 14.26 10.01
N ILE A 543 4.94 13.74 9.93
CA ILE A 543 5.78 13.43 11.09
C ILE A 543 6.09 14.72 11.88
N GLU A 544 6.45 15.81 11.22
CA GLU A 544 6.72 17.08 11.88
C GLU A 544 5.51 17.63 12.65
N LYS A 545 4.30 17.40 12.12
CA LYS A 545 3.08 17.93 12.74
C LYS A 545 2.50 17.01 13.82
N TYR A 546 2.56 15.70 13.63
CA TYR A 546 1.84 14.74 14.47
C TYR A 546 2.73 13.71 15.18
N GLY A 547 3.96 13.54 14.73
CA GLY A 547 4.90 12.51 15.18
C GLY A 547 4.87 11.25 14.30
N ALA A 548 6.00 10.55 14.27
CA ALA A 548 6.18 9.31 13.50
C ALA A 548 5.26 8.18 14.00
N ASP A 549 5.14 8.01 15.30
CA ASP A 549 4.30 6.96 15.91
C ASP A 549 2.82 7.11 15.51
N ALA A 550 2.31 8.35 15.50
CA ALA A 550 0.94 8.63 15.08
C ALA A 550 0.71 8.30 13.60
N LEU A 551 1.67 8.62 12.74
CA LEU A 551 1.61 8.27 11.32
C LEU A 551 1.65 6.75 11.13
N ARG A 552 2.63 6.05 11.72
CA ARG A 552 2.80 4.60 11.63
C ARG A 552 1.52 3.87 12.06
N PHE A 553 0.98 4.23 13.20
CA PHE A 553 -0.24 3.61 13.73
C PHE A 553 -1.45 3.86 12.82
N THR A 554 -1.55 5.06 12.22
CA THR A 554 -2.59 5.38 11.23
C THR A 554 -2.51 4.54 9.97
N LEU A 555 -1.29 4.25 9.49
CA LEU A 555 -1.07 3.45 8.27
C LEU A 555 -1.43 1.96 8.47
N VAL A 556 -1.49 1.49 9.71
CA VAL A 556 -1.75 0.08 10.03
C VAL A 556 -3.18 -0.16 10.51
N THR A 557 -3.71 0.69 11.39
CA THR A 557 -5.07 0.51 11.93
C THR A 557 -6.14 0.53 10.83
N GLY A 558 -7.00 -0.50 10.83
CA GLY A 558 -8.05 -0.67 9.81
C GLY A 558 -7.52 -1.01 8.41
N ASN A 559 -6.23 -1.38 8.28
CA ASN A 559 -5.65 -1.84 7.03
C ASN A 559 -5.76 -3.36 6.93
N THR A 560 -6.24 -3.83 5.77
CA THR A 560 -6.39 -5.25 5.48
C THR A 560 -5.44 -5.64 4.35
N PRO A 561 -4.79 -6.80 4.39
CA PRO A 561 -3.85 -7.24 3.35
C PRO A 561 -4.42 -7.13 1.93
N GLY A 562 -3.67 -6.50 1.04
CA GLY A 562 -4.01 -6.35 -0.38
C GLY A 562 -5.11 -5.35 -0.72
N ASN A 563 -5.65 -4.62 0.24
CA ASN A 563 -6.69 -3.62 0.01
C ASN A 563 -6.12 -2.20 0.07
N ASP A 564 -6.65 -1.32 -0.79
CA ASP A 564 -6.31 0.10 -0.75
C ASP A 564 -6.83 0.76 0.51
N MET A 565 -6.08 1.73 1.04
CA MET A 565 -6.51 2.54 2.17
C MET A 565 -6.65 4.00 1.79
N ARG A 566 -7.60 4.70 2.43
CA ARG A 566 -7.73 6.16 2.31
C ARG A 566 -7.03 6.83 3.47
N PHE A 567 -6.25 7.85 3.16
CA PHE A 567 -5.54 8.64 4.15
C PHE A 567 -6.36 9.86 4.58
N TYR A 568 -6.50 10.04 5.90
CA TYR A 568 -7.20 11.16 6.54
C TYR A 568 -6.33 11.74 7.64
N TYR A 569 -6.16 13.06 7.65
CA TYR A 569 -5.41 13.75 8.70
C TYR A 569 -6.06 13.64 10.08
N GLU A 570 -7.39 13.58 10.14
CA GLU A 570 -8.16 13.42 11.39
C GLU A 570 -7.84 12.10 12.09
N ARG A 571 -7.54 11.04 11.32
CA ARG A 571 -7.09 9.76 11.89
C ARG A 571 -5.69 9.87 12.50
N VAL A 572 -4.79 10.62 11.88
CA VAL A 572 -3.44 10.86 12.43
C VAL A 572 -3.52 11.66 13.72
N GLU A 573 -4.39 12.69 13.76
CA GLU A 573 -4.64 13.47 14.97
C GLU A 573 -5.25 12.61 16.08
N GLY A 574 -6.20 11.74 15.76
CA GLY A 574 -6.76 10.76 16.70
C GLY A 574 -5.68 9.85 17.30
N ASN A 575 -4.74 9.36 16.50
CA ASN A 575 -3.65 8.50 16.96
C ASN A 575 -2.57 9.28 17.74
N ARG A 576 -2.35 10.56 17.46
CA ARG A 576 -1.55 11.43 18.32
C ARG A 576 -2.21 11.62 19.70
N ASN A 577 -3.53 11.74 19.74
CA ASN A 577 -4.27 11.82 21.00
C ASN A 577 -4.18 10.50 21.79
N PHE A 578 -4.17 9.37 21.09
CA PHE A 578 -3.89 8.07 21.70
C PHE A 578 -2.50 8.03 22.34
N ALA A 579 -1.45 8.47 21.63
CA ALA A 579 -0.11 8.57 22.17
C ALA A 579 -0.09 9.46 23.45
N ASN A 580 -0.78 10.60 23.43
CA ASN A 580 -0.88 11.48 24.58
C ASN A 580 -1.64 10.83 25.75
N LYS A 581 -2.63 9.99 25.48
CA LYS A 581 -3.34 9.22 26.51
C LYS A 581 -2.42 8.20 27.18
N LEU A 582 -1.60 7.48 26.41
CA LEU A 582 -0.57 6.55 26.94
C LEU A 582 0.44 7.29 27.81
N TRP A 583 0.89 8.46 27.35
CA TRP A 583 1.78 9.33 28.11
C TRP A 583 1.21 9.70 29.49
N ASN A 584 -0.04 10.16 29.53
CA ASN A 584 -0.70 10.51 30.75
C ASN A 584 -0.97 9.31 31.68
N ALA A 585 -1.30 8.16 31.13
CA ALA A 585 -1.48 6.92 31.88
C ALA A 585 -0.16 6.47 32.55
N THR A 586 0.95 6.56 31.81
CA THR A 586 2.28 6.26 32.34
C THR A 586 2.68 7.28 33.42
N LYS A 587 2.47 8.57 33.18
CA LYS A 587 2.72 9.63 34.16
C LYS A 587 1.93 9.39 35.45
N PHE A 588 0.66 9.07 35.35
CA PHE A 588 -0.18 8.69 36.50
C PHE A 588 0.41 7.49 37.27
N THR A 589 0.83 6.45 36.55
CA THR A 589 1.44 5.26 37.17
C THR A 589 2.72 5.66 37.91
N LEU A 590 3.66 6.39 37.27
CA LEU A 590 4.92 6.81 37.85
C LEU A 590 4.74 7.67 39.14
N MET A 591 3.75 8.56 39.17
CA MET A 591 3.41 9.38 40.35
C MET A 591 2.99 8.54 41.55
N ASN A 592 2.64 7.28 41.35
CA ASN A 592 2.18 6.37 42.40
C ASN A 592 3.19 5.25 42.72
N LEU A 593 4.44 5.35 42.25
CA LEU A 593 5.49 4.32 42.44
C LEU A 593 6.59 4.75 43.42
N ASP A 594 6.38 5.78 44.29
CA ASP A 594 7.40 6.26 45.22
C ASP A 594 7.87 5.19 46.19
N ASP A 595 6.95 4.31 46.57
CA ASP A 595 7.16 3.21 47.51
C ASP A 595 7.02 1.85 46.82
N TYR A 596 7.25 1.78 45.54
CA TYR A 596 7.11 0.54 44.77
C TYR A 596 8.17 -0.48 45.19
N ASP A 597 7.71 -1.65 45.56
CA ASP A 597 8.53 -2.79 45.96
C ASP A 597 8.66 -3.74 44.76
N LYS A 598 9.81 -3.72 44.08
CA LYS A 598 10.07 -4.54 42.88
C LYS A 598 10.10 -6.04 43.16
N ASP A 599 10.35 -6.45 44.43
CA ASP A 599 10.44 -7.86 44.81
C ASP A 599 9.08 -8.42 45.28
N PHE A 600 8.07 -7.56 45.40
CA PHE A 600 6.72 -7.95 45.80
C PHE A 600 5.95 -8.54 44.61
N VAL A 601 5.49 -9.79 44.77
CA VAL A 601 4.59 -10.45 43.82
C VAL A 601 3.33 -10.87 44.58
N PRO A 602 2.13 -10.41 44.18
CA PRO A 602 0.90 -10.76 44.86
C PRO A 602 0.52 -12.22 44.66
N THR A 603 -0.10 -12.82 45.66
CA THR A 603 -0.79 -14.10 45.48
C THR A 603 -2.12 -13.90 44.75
N LYS A 604 -2.71 -14.99 44.21
CA LYS A 604 -4.00 -14.93 43.48
C LYS A 604 -5.15 -14.44 44.38
N GLU A 605 -5.10 -14.74 45.66
CA GLU A 605 -6.10 -14.35 46.68
C GLU A 605 -6.05 -12.87 47.02
N GLN A 606 -4.89 -12.23 46.85
CA GLN A 606 -4.71 -10.80 47.06
C GLN A 606 -5.22 -9.97 45.91
N LEU A 607 -5.40 -10.58 44.70
CA LEU A 607 -5.91 -9.89 43.52
C LEU A 607 -7.42 -9.63 43.66
N THR A 608 -7.82 -8.38 43.42
CA THR A 608 -9.23 -8.02 43.32
C THR A 608 -9.87 -8.51 42.03
N LEU A 609 -11.19 -8.43 41.91
CA LEU A 609 -11.91 -8.79 40.70
C LEU A 609 -11.40 -7.99 39.45
N ALA A 610 -11.16 -6.68 39.63
CA ALA A 610 -10.63 -5.81 38.59
C ALA A 610 -9.18 -6.16 38.22
N ASP A 611 -8.34 -6.56 39.18
CA ASP A 611 -6.97 -7.01 38.91
C ASP A 611 -6.97 -8.30 38.08
N LYS A 612 -7.78 -9.27 38.46
CA LYS A 612 -7.92 -10.54 37.72
C LYS A 612 -8.46 -10.30 36.32
N TRP A 613 -9.44 -9.39 36.18
CA TRP A 613 -10.00 -9.01 34.90
C TRP A 613 -8.96 -8.40 33.95
N ILE A 614 -8.20 -7.41 34.39
CA ILE A 614 -7.22 -6.75 33.52
C ILE A 614 -6.07 -7.69 33.12
N LEU A 615 -5.65 -8.58 34.04
CA LEU A 615 -4.61 -9.58 33.78
C LEU A 615 -5.09 -10.63 32.75
N ASP A 616 -6.33 -11.10 32.88
CA ASP A 616 -6.94 -12.01 31.88
C ASP A 616 -7.07 -11.36 30.51
N ARG A 617 -7.54 -10.11 30.48
CA ARG A 617 -7.65 -9.34 29.22
C ARG A 617 -6.30 -9.06 28.58
N LEU A 618 -5.26 -8.82 29.39
CA LEU A 618 -3.89 -8.69 28.90
C LEU A 618 -3.42 -10.00 28.26
N ALA A 619 -3.52 -11.13 28.96
CA ALA A 619 -3.10 -12.43 28.47
C ALA A 619 -3.86 -12.81 27.18
N TYR A 620 -5.16 -12.52 27.09
CA TYR A 620 -5.92 -12.67 25.83
C TYR A 620 -5.36 -11.79 24.71
N THR A 621 -5.04 -10.52 25.00
CA THR A 621 -4.53 -9.58 24.02
C THR A 621 -3.14 -10.02 23.50
N GLU A 622 -2.28 -10.51 24.38
CA GLU A 622 -0.95 -11.04 24.02
C GLU A 622 -1.03 -12.18 23.00
N ASP A 623 -1.90 -13.16 23.26
CA ASP A 623 -2.11 -14.29 22.34
C ASP A 623 -2.76 -13.84 21.02
N TYR A 624 -3.76 -12.97 21.10
CA TYR A 624 -4.47 -12.48 19.92
C TYR A 624 -3.54 -11.67 19.00
N VAL A 625 -2.74 -10.78 19.58
CA VAL A 625 -1.79 -9.95 18.84
C VAL A 625 -0.72 -10.81 18.17
N GLY A 626 -0.09 -11.71 18.92
CA GLY A 626 0.93 -12.62 18.37
C GLY A 626 0.37 -13.49 17.24
N THR A 627 -0.82 -14.05 17.42
CA THR A 627 -1.49 -14.88 16.41
C THR A 627 -1.77 -14.09 15.11
N ASN A 628 -2.22 -12.83 15.23
CA ASN A 628 -2.54 -12.01 14.06
C ASN A 628 -1.28 -11.50 13.36
N LEU A 629 -0.22 -11.17 14.09
CA LEU A 629 1.08 -10.82 13.49
C LEU A 629 1.66 -11.99 12.69
N ASP A 630 1.57 -13.22 13.20
CA ASP A 630 2.03 -14.42 12.48
C ASP A 630 1.17 -14.74 11.24
N LYS A 631 -0.08 -14.25 11.18
CA LYS A 631 -0.98 -14.36 10.02
C LYS A 631 -0.89 -13.16 9.06
N TYR A 632 -0.04 -12.18 9.35
CA TYR A 632 0.04 -10.92 8.60
C TYR A 632 -1.21 -10.03 8.70
N GLU A 633 -2.06 -10.24 9.70
CA GLU A 633 -3.24 -9.40 10.00
C GLU A 633 -2.85 -8.26 10.95
N LEU A 634 -1.94 -7.40 10.48
CA LEU A 634 -1.32 -6.36 11.32
C LEU A 634 -2.32 -5.32 11.80
N GLY A 635 -3.36 -5.04 11.00
CA GLY A 635 -4.44 -4.13 11.38
C GLY A 635 -5.25 -4.64 12.57
N GLU A 636 -5.63 -5.93 12.56
CA GLU A 636 -6.34 -6.58 13.67
C GLU A 636 -5.50 -6.58 14.96
N ALA A 637 -4.20 -6.85 14.83
CA ALA A 637 -3.28 -6.77 15.96
C ALA A 637 -3.23 -5.35 16.56
N ALA A 638 -3.10 -4.33 15.73
CA ALA A 638 -3.07 -2.92 16.16
C ALA A 638 -4.38 -2.50 16.84
N ASP A 639 -5.53 -2.85 16.26
CA ASP A 639 -6.84 -2.51 16.79
C ASP A 639 -7.10 -3.19 18.14
N SER A 640 -6.63 -4.43 18.31
CA SER A 640 -6.73 -5.15 19.60
C SER A 640 -5.91 -4.46 20.70
N ILE A 641 -4.66 -4.05 20.39
CA ILE A 641 -3.83 -3.32 21.37
C ILE A 641 -4.44 -1.97 21.70
N TYR A 642 -4.94 -1.24 20.70
CA TYR A 642 -5.62 0.04 20.90
C TYR A 642 -6.81 -0.12 21.85
N ASN A 643 -7.68 -1.11 21.58
CA ASN A 643 -8.85 -1.39 22.41
C ASN A 643 -8.46 -1.74 23.86
N PHE A 644 -7.44 -2.58 24.04
CA PHE A 644 -6.93 -2.92 25.37
C PHE A 644 -6.40 -1.68 26.11
N ALA A 645 -5.54 -0.90 25.44
CA ALA A 645 -4.92 0.28 26.07
C ALA A 645 -5.93 1.37 26.39
N TRP A 646 -6.79 1.71 25.41
CA TRP A 646 -7.75 2.80 25.60
C TRP A 646 -8.92 2.41 26.47
N ASN A 647 -9.66 1.35 26.05
CA ASN A 647 -10.95 1.03 26.67
C ASN A 647 -10.82 0.20 27.95
N TYR A 648 -9.80 -0.68 28.08
CA TYR A 648 -9.67 -1.51 29.28
C TYR A 648 -8.73 -0.89 30.29
N PHE A 649 -7.48 -0.63 29.91
CA PHE A 649 -6.48 -0.13 30.84
C PHE A 649 -6.76 1.31 31.28
N CYS A 650 -6.88 2.25 30.33
CA CYS A 650 -7.02 3.67 30.68
C CYS A 650 -8.40 4.03 31.22
N ASP A 651 -9.49 3.57 30.57
CA ASP A 651 -10.85 4.03 30.91
C ASP A 651 -11.46 3.27 32.10
N TRP A 652 -10.97 2.06 32.36
CA TRP A 652 -11.52 1.25 33.45
C TRP A 652 -10.51 0.91 34.53
N TYR A 653 -9.41 0.22 34.20
CA TYR A 653 -8.52 -0.28 35.24
C TYR A 653 -7.88 0.85 36.07
N ILE A 654 -7.34 1.88 35.41
CA ILE A 654 -6.77 3.04 36.10
C ILE A 654 -7.81 3.68 37.05
N GLU A 655 -9.06 3.81 36.61
CA GLU A 655 -10.13 4.40 37.46
C GLU A 655 -10.44 3.53 38.66
N THR A 656 -10.43 2.20 38.54
CA THR A 656 -10.62 1.29 39.69
C THR A 656 -9.42 1.32 40.65
N ALA A 657 -8.22 1.51 40.13
CA ALA A 657 -6.96 1.55 40.89
C ALA A 657 -6.82 2.79 41.79
N LYS A 658 -7.37 3.94 41.38
CA LYS A 658 -7.20 5.25 42.09
C LYS A 658 -7.48 5.16 43.56
N GLY A 659 -8.59 4.56 43.96
CA GLY A 659 -9.00 4.49 45.37
C GLY A 659 -8.04 3.68 46.24
N ARG A 660 -7.41 2.68 45.69
CA ARG A 660 -6.43 1.82 46.38
C ARG A 660 -5.04 2.46 46.42
N LEU A 661 -4.68 3.26 45.41
CA LEU A 661 -3.40 3.97 45.36
C LEU A 661 -3.32 5.17 46.33
N TYR A 662 -4.47 5.87 46.56
CA TYR A 662 -4.52 7.03 47.43
C TYR A 662 -4.80 6.68 48.89
N GLY A 663 -5.01 5.38 49.19
CA GLY A 663 -5.22 4.88 50.56
C GLY A 663 -3.92 4.85 51.38
N GLN A 664 -4.01 4.26 52.61
CA GLN A 664 -2.82 4.01 53.42
C GLN A 664 -1.85 3.04 52.70
N HIS A 665 -0.57 3.13 52.98
CA HIS A 665 0.47 2.23 52.50
C HIS A 665 0.25 0.81 53.05
N ASN A 666 -0.56 0.03 52.40
CA ASN A 666 -0.94 -1.31 52.76
C ASN A 666 -0.71 -2.31 51.62
N THR A 667 -1.04 -3.55 51.83
CA THR A 667 -0.91 -4.64 50.84
C THR A 667 -1.70 -4.33 49.57
N ASP A 668 -2.91 -3.75 49.69
CA ASP A 668 -3.73 -3.40 48.50
C ASP A 668 -3.06 -2.41 47.59
N ARG A 669 -2.33 -1.42 48.12
CA ARG A 669 -1.55 -0.47 47.34
C ARG A 669 -0.40 -1.19 46.60
N LYS A 670 0.32 -2.09 47.30
CA LYS A 670 1.40 -2.87 46.68
C LYS A 670 0.88 -3.76 45.54
N VAL A 671 -0.24 -4.45 45.75
CA VAL A 671 -0.90 -5.25 44.70
C VAL A 671 -1.27 -4.40 43.50
N THR A 672 -1.86 -3.23 43.74
CA THR A 672 -2.27 -2.33 42.67
C THR A 672 -1.10 -1.78 41.89
N GLN A 673 -0.01 -1.42 42.54
CA GLN A 673 1.23 -0.97 41.92
C GLN A 673 1.83 -2.08 41.05
N TYR A 674 1.89 -3.30 41.57
CA TYR A 674 2.38 -4.46 40.81
C TYR A 674 1.56 -4.66 39.54
N VAL A 675 0.23 -4.72 39.62
CA VAL A 675 -0.64 -4.98 38.45
C VAL A 675 -0.55 -3.83 37.45
N LEU A 676 -0.43 -2.58 37.89
CA LEU A 676 -0.24 -1.42 37.00
C LEU A 676 1.08 -1.52 36.24
N VAL A 677 2.19 -1.77 36.92
CA VAL A 677 3.51 -1.86 36.29
C VAL A 677 3.56 -3.07 35.33
N TYR A 678 3.10 -4.25 35.80
CA TYR A 678 3.06 -5.45 35.00
C TYR A 678 2.25 -5.27 33.71
N THR A 679 1.04 -4.73 33.82
CA THR A 679 0.17 -4.51 32.67
C THR A 679 0.73 -3.45 31.72
N LEU A 680 1.19 -2.33 32.25
CA LEU A 680 1.69 -1.21 31.45
C LEU A 680 2.97 -1.59 30.68
N THR A 681 3.95 -2.21 31.32
CA THR A 681 5.20 -2.61 30.66
C THR A 681 4.96 -3.60 29.52
N ARG A 682 4.09 -4.58 29.73
CA ARG A 682 3.75 -5.58 28.70
C ARG A 682 2.92 -4.98 27.58
N MET A 683 1.98 -4.11 27.89
CA MET A 683 1.21 -3.36 26.89
C MET A 683 2.10 -2.47 26.02
N LEU A 684 3.09 -1.78 26.60
CA LEU A 684 4.06 -1.00 25.83
C LEU A 684 4.92 -1.90 24.95
N ALA A 685 5.29 -3.09 25.41
CA ALA A 685 6.03 -4.06 24.62
C ALA A 685 5.22 -4.59 23.42
N LEU A 686 3.92 -4.89 23.60
CA LEU A 686 3.03 -5.25 22.49
C LEU A 686 2.87 -4.13 21.47
N LEU A 687 2.85 -2.89 21.93
CA LEU A 687 2.66 -1.71 21.08
C LEU A 687 3.97 -1.27 20.38
N HIS A 688 5.14 -1.67 20.90
CA HIS A 688 6.44 -1.22 20.40
C HIS A 688 6.67 -1.39 18.89
N PRO A 689 6.31 -2.51 18.24
CA PRO A 689 6.44 -2.64 16.79
C PRO A 689 5.68 -1.56 16.01
N PHE A 690 4.57 -1.08 16.54
CA PHE A 690 3.68 -0.10 15.90
C PHE A 690 4.07 1.34 16.19
N MET A 691 4.39 1.65 17.44
CA MET A 691 4.69 2.99 17.96
C MET A 691 6.02 2.99 18.73
N PRO A 692 7.17 2.79 18.05
CA PRO A 692 8.43 2.47 18.70
C PRO A 692 8.98 3.60 19.59
N PHE A 693 8.79 4.86 19.23
CA PHE A 693 9.42 5.98 19.93
C PHE A 693 8.81 6.25 21.30
N ILE A 694 7.48 6.39 21.34
CA ILE A 694 6.80 6.67 22.59
C ILE A 694 6.90 5.48 23.55
N THR A 695 6.79 4.26 23.04
CA THR A 695 6.86 3.06 23.87
C THR A 695 8.24 2.85 24.46
N GLU A 696 9.31 3.06 23.69
CA GLU A 696 10.69 3.07 24.20
C GLU A 696 10.83 4.12 25.30
N HIS A 697 10.41 5.35 25.02
CA HIS A 697 10.56 6.45 25.97
C HIS A 697 9.83 6.19 27.29
N LEU A 698 8.58 5.74 27.24
CA LEU A 698 7.79 5.46 28.42
C LEU A 698 8.32 4.26 29.21
N TRP A 699 8.74 3.21 28.51
CA TRP A 699 9.29 2.00 29.11
C TRP A 699 10.58 2.28 29.88
N GLN A 700 11.45 3.16 29.36
CA GLN A 700 12.70 3.57 30.03
C GLN A 700 12.47 4.29 31.37
N HIS A 701 11.27 4.81 31.63
CA HIS A 701 10.91 5.45 32.88
C HIS A 701 10.25 4.49 33.88
N LEU A 702 9.81 3.31 33.44
CA LEU A 702 9.21 2.30 34.28
C LEU A 702 10.26 1.29 34.81
N PRO A 703 9.98 0.57 35.91
CA PRO A 703 10.81 -0.56 36.31
C PRO A 703 10.89 -1.60 35.17
N HIS A 704 12.09 -1.87 34.70
CA HIS A 704 12.35 -2.83 33.60
C HIS A 704 13.72 -3.48 33.72
N GLU A 705 13.95 -4.51 32.90
CA GLU A 705 15.23 -5.15 32.68
C GLU A 705 15.67 -4.96 31.21
N GLY A 706 17.00 -4.85 30.97
CA GLY A 706 17.56 -4.63 29.64
C GLY A 706 17.81 -3.17 29.30
N GLU A 707 18.48 -2.91 28.18
CA GLU A 707 18.89 -1.57 27.75
C GLU A 707 17.86 -0.86 26.89
N THR A 708 17.07 -1.64 26.12
CA THR A 708 16.10 -1.09 25.15
C THR A 708 14.93 -2.03 24.96
N LEU A 709 13.75 -1.46 24.85
CA LEU A 709 12.52 -2.19 24.55
C LEU A 709 12.60 -2.90 23.19
N ALA A 710 13.33 -2.33 22.25
CA ALA A 710 13.52 -2.91 20.91
C ALA A 710 14.19 -4.30 20.91
N ARG A 711 14.89 -4.66 22.01
CA ARG A 711 15.54 -5.96 22.22
C ARG A 711 14.93 -6.75 23.40
N ALA A 712 13.94 -6.18 24.09
CA ALA A 712 13.25 -6.88 25.16
C ALA A 712 12.45 -8.10 24.62
N PRO A 713 12.29 -9.17 25.43
CA PRO A 713 11.51 -10.33 25.00
C PRO A 713 10.05 -9.97 24.68
N TRP A 714 9.54 -10.56 23.60
CA TRP A 714 8.12 -10.45 23.26
C TRP A 714 7.24 -11.00 24.38
N PRO A 715 6.21 -10.27 24.84
CA PRO A 715 5.31 -10.75 25.88
C PRO A 715 4.58 -12.04 25.45
N LYS A 716 4.58 -13.01 26.33
CA LYS A 716 3.82 -14.26 26.14
C LYS A 716 2.80 -14.37 27.26
N ALA A 717 1.58 -14.78 26.92
CA ALA A 717 0.54 -14.97 27.90
C ALA A 717 0.97 -15.91 29.02
N ASP A 718 0.71 -15.49 30.26
CA ASP A 718 0.94 -16.33 31.43
C ASP A 718 -0.38 -17.03 31.78
N GLU A 719 -0.42 -18.35 31.57
CA GLU A 719 -1.59 -19.18 31.88
C GLU A 719 -1.98 -19.13 33.36
N ALA A 720 -1.02 -18.84 34.27
CA ALA A 720 -1.32 -18.69 35.69
C ALA A 720 -2.14 -17.42 36.01
N LEU A 721 -2.16 -16.45 35.11
CA LEU A 721 -2.91 -15.18 35.19
C LEU A 721 -4.18 -15.16 34.35
N ARG A 722 -4.66 -16.34 33.92
CA ARG A 722 -5.97 -16.50 33.27
C ARG A 722 -7.07 -16.61 34.31
N PHE A 723 -8.06 -15.74 34.25
CA PHE A 723 -9.21 -15.66 35.14
C PHE A 723 -10.51 -15.46 34.36
N PRO A 724 -10.89 -16.40 33.47
CA PRO A 724 -12.00 -16.17 32.51
C PRO A 724 -13.35 -15.95 33.20
N THR A 725 -13.61 -16.60 34.35
CA THR A 725 -14.84 -16.45 35.12
C THR A 725 -14.92 -15.03 35.75
N GLU A 726 -13.86 -14.62 36.42
CA GLU A 726 -13.76 -13.30 37.05
C GLU A 726 -13.76 -12.18 35.98
N ALA A 727 -13.16 -12.42 34.85
CA ALA A 727 -13.17 -11.48 33.72
C ALA A 727 -14.58 -11.30 33.15
N GLU A 728 -15.36 -12.35 32.94
CA GLU A 728 -16.76 -12.27 32.55
C GLU A 728 -17.61 -11.53 33.63
N GLN A 729 -17.39 -11.83 34.90
CA GLN A 729 -18.11 -11.17 35.99
C GLN A 729 -17.87 -9.66 36.01
N PHE A 730 -16.62 -9.23 35.84
CA PHE A 730 -16.29 -7.80 35.81
C PHE A 730 -16.83 -7.09 34.54
N ASP A 731 -16.82 -7.78 33.38
CA ASP A 731 -17.49 -7.27 32.19
C ASP A 731 -18.98 -7.00 32.43
N ARG A 732 -19.71 -7.88 33.17
CA ARG A 732 -21.12 -7.64 33.51
C ARG A 732 -21.28 -6.40 34.42
N ILE A 733 -20.37 -6.22 35.38
CA ILE A 733 -20.34 -5.01 36.20
C ILE A 733 -20.14 -3.76 35.35
N MET A 734 -19.17 -3.79 34.44
CA MET A 734 -18.91 -2.68 33.52
C MET A 734 -20.13 -2.38 32.63
N ASP A 735 -20.78 -3.40 32.08
CA ASP A 735 -21.97 -3.25 31.23
C ASP A 735 -23.12 -2.60 31.99
N CYS A 736 -23.34 -3.00 33.27
CA CYS A 736 -24.31 -2.36 34.14
C CYS A 736 -23.97 -0.90 34.42
N ILE A 737 -22.70 -0.59 34.71
CA ILE A 737 -22.27 0.79 34.97
C ILE A 737 -22.42 1.65 33.72
N LYS A 738 -22.09 1.12 32.52
CA LYS A 738 -22.33 1.78 31.24
C LYS A 738 -23.81 2.05 31.02
N ALA A 739 -24.69 1.06 31.32
CA ALA A 739 -26.13 1.21 31.21
C ALA A 739 -26.63 2.33 32.14
N VAL A 740 -26.16 2.35 33.39
CA VAL A 740 -26.50 3.43 34.37
C VAL A 740 -26.05 4.80 33.85
N ARG A 741 -24.82 4.92 33.36
CA ARG A 741 -24.28 6.17 32.79
C ARG A 741 -25.11 6.65 31.59
N ASN A 742 -25.48 5.76 30.68
CA ASN A 742 -26.33 6.07 29.52
C ASN A 742 -27.73 6.52 29.97
N MET A 743 -28.40 5.75 30.86
CA MET A 743 -29.71 6.13 31.38
C MET A 743 -29.69 7.50 32.10
N ARG A 744 -28.62 7.81 32.83
CA ARG A 744 -28.41 9.13 33.46
C ARG A 744 -28.26 10.24 32.42
N ALA A 745 -27.48 10.02 31.38
CA ALA A 745 -27.28 10.99 30.28
C ALA A 745 -28.60 11.27 29.55
N GLU A 746 -29.35 10.22 29.23
CA GLU A 746 -30.68 10.32 28.60
C GLU A 746 -31.70 11.03 29.49
N ALA A 747 -31.60 10.83 30.79
CA ALA A 747 -32.44 11.50 31.79
C ALA A 747 -32.02 12.96 32.07
N GLY A 748 -30.90 13.44 31.48
CA GLY A 748 -30.38 14.80 31.68
C GLY A 748 -29.80 15.02 33.10
N VAL A 749 -29.37 13.96 33.78
CA VAL A 749 -28.78 14.01 35.12
C VAL A 749 -27.32 14.47 35.02
N THR A 750 -26.96 15.43 35.88
CA THR A 750 -25.58 15.90 35.97
C THR A 750 -24.62 14.77 36.38
N PRO A 751 -23.38 14.71 35.82
CA PRO A 751 -22.45 13.60 36.06
C PRO A 751 -22.18 13.29 37.54
N ASN A 752 -22.14 14.28 38.42
CA ASN A 752 -21.78 14.12 39.83
C ASN A 752 -22.98 13.88 40.78
N LYS A 753 -24.21 13.84 40.27
CA LYS A 753 -25.39 13.57 41.09
C LYS A 753 -25.51 12.09 41.44
N ALA A 754 -25.54 11.72 42.69
CA ALA A 754 -25.73 10.34 43.13
C ALA A 754 -27.09 9.78 42.68
N CYS A 755 -27.19 8.48 42.44
CA CYS A 755 -28.39 7.81 41.99
C CYS A 755 -28.62 6.48 42.72
N HIS A 756 -29.87 6.01 42.73
CA HIS A 756 -30.23 4.68 43.20
C HIS A 756 -30.58 3.77 42.04
N ILE A 757 -30.16 2.51 42.11
CA ILE A 757 -30.44 1.50 41.09
C ILE A 757 -31.04 0.23 41.72
N GLN A 758 -31.81 -0.49 40.90
CA GLN A 758 -32.20 -1.84 41.18
C GLN A 758 -31.75 -2.76 40.08
N ILE A 759 -31.26 -3.96 40.39
CA ILE A 759 -30.77 -4.92 39.38
C ILE A 759 -31.53 -6.23 39.59
N ALA A 760 -32.34 -6.64 38.60
CA ALA A 760 -32.91 -7.96 38.55
C ALA A 760 -31.87 -8.96 38.05
N VAL A 761 -31.57 -9.96 38.85
CA VAL A 761 -30.54 -10.96 38.58
C VAL A 761 -31.19 -12.16 37.92
N LEU A 762 -30.92 -12.35 36.62
CA LEU A 762 -31.46 -13.45 35.80
C LEU A 762 -30.53 -14.66 35.78
N ARG A 763 -29.28 -14.49 36.18
CA ARG A 763 -28.26 -15.54 36.32
C ARG A 763 -27.74 -15.56 37.75
N ASP A 764 -28.01 -16.67 38.47
CA ASP A 764 -27.71 -16.81 39.92
C ASP A 764 -26.20 -16.68 40.24
N ASP A 765 -25.31 -17.08 39.29
CA ASP A 765 -23.87 -16.99 39.46
C ASP A 765 -23.35 -15.52 39.52
N LEU A 766 -24.14 -14.54 39.06
CA LEU A 766 -23.79 -13.12 39.15
C LEU A 766 -24.19 -12.48 40.48
N LYS A 767 -25.11 -13.07 41.26
CA LYS A 767 -25.66 -12.46 42.47
C LYS A 767 -24.59 -12.14 43.51
N ALA A 768 -23.79 -13.16 43.87
CA ALA A 768 -22.72 -13.00 44.85
C ALA A 768 -21.65 -12.01 44.36
N CYS A 769 -21.36 -12.03 43.05
CA CYS A 769 -20.40 -11.11 42.44
C CYS A 769 -20.87 -9.65 42.59
N LEU A 770 -22.14 -9.35 42.28
CA LEU A 770 -22.71 -8.00 42.42
C LEU A 770 -22.77 -7.55 43.89
N GLU A 771 -23.13 -8.45 44.80
CA GLU A 771 -23.19 -8.16 46.25
C GLU A 771 -21.81 -7.79 46.81
N ASN A 772 -20.77 -8.50 46.43
CA ASN A 772 -19.42 -8.31 46.95
C ASN A 772 -18.64 -7.15 46.26
N ASN A 773 -19.16 -6.59 45.16
CA ASN A 773 -18.47 -5.59 44.35
C ASN A 773 -19.27 -4.29 44.15
N LYS A 774 -20.11 -3.91 45.14
CA LYS A 774 -20.92 -2.67 45.13
C LYS A 774 -20.06 -1.42 44.97
N GLU A 775 -18.86 -1.43 45.51
CA GLU A 775 -17.91 -0.30 45.44
C GLU A 775 -17.61 0.19 44.03
N TYR A 776 -17.62 -0.69 43.01
CA TYR A 776 -17.43 -0.25 41.63
C TYR A 776 -18.62 0.55 41.10
N PHE A 777 -19.86 0.21 41.51
CA PHE A 777 -21.03 0.99 41.15
C PHE A 777 -21.01 2.35 41.84
N GLU A 778 -20.63 2.40 43.13
CA GLU A 778 -20.50 3.63 43.91
C GLU A 778 -19.47 4.58 43.26
N LYS A 779 -18.27 4.09 43.03
CA LYS A 779 -17.16 4.90 42.50
C LYS A 779 -17.31 5.28 41.02
N LEU A 780 -17.68 4.32 40.17
CA LEU A 780 -17.69 4.49 38.71
C LEU A 780 -19.07 4.84 38.16
N GLY A 781 -20.15 4.44 38.83
CA GLY A 781 -21.54 4.73 38.44
C GLY A 781 -22.15 5.93 39.18
N HIS A 782 -21.50 6.42 40.24
CA HIS A 782 -22.09 7.36 41.21
C HIS A 782 -23.40 6.84 41.77
N VAL A 783 -23.43 5.56 42.12
CA VAL A 783 -24.56 4.87 42.71
C VAL A 783 -24.48 4.93 44.24
N GLU A 784 -25.41 5.60 44.90
CA GLU A 784 -25.45 5.70 46.34
C GLU A 784 -26.19 4.51 46.98
N GLY A 785 -27.12 3.90 46.27
CA GLY A 785 -27.87 2.75 46.70
C GLY A 785 -28.11 1.73 45.60
N MET A 786 -27.79 0.46 45.86
CA MET A 786 -28.00 -0.65 44.94
C MET A 786 -28.82 -1.75 45.63
N LYS A 787 -29.94 -2.16 45.03
CA LYS A 787 -30.78 -3.27 45.47
C LYS A 787 -30.81 -4.38 44.42
N LEU A 788 -30.58 -5.60 44.84
CA LEU A 788 -30.75 -6.77 43.95
C LEU A 788 -32.17 -7.30 44.07
N LEU A 789 -32.76 -7.63 42.93
CA LEU A 789 -34.08 -8.21 42.77
C LEU A 789 -33.95 -9.65 42.25
N SER A 790 -34.94 -10.51 42.57
CA SER A 790 -35.06 -11.80 41.93
C SER A 790 -35.54 -11.66 40.46
N ALA A 791 -35.29 -12.68 39.65
CA ALA A 791 -35.66 -12.69 38.24
C ALA A 791 -37.15 -12.50 37.94
N ASP A 792 -37.98 -12.90 38.88
CA ASP A 792 -39.45 -12.84 38.83
C ASP A 792 -40.02 -11.59 39.55
N ALA A 793 -39.18 -10.71 40.06
CA ALA A 793 -39.61 -9.49 40.73
C ALA A 793 -40.37 -8.55 39.79
N ALA A 794 -41.40 -7.90 40.33
CA ALA A 794 -42.12 -6.86 39.60
C ALA A 794 -41.16 -5.73 39.20
N LYS A 795 -41.25 -5.26 37.97
CA LYS A 795 -40.45 -4.14 37.49
C LYS A 795 -40.76 -2.88 38.28
N PRO A 796 -39.75 -2.14 38.73
CA PRO A 796 -39.95 -0.90 39.50
C PRO A 796 -40.73 0.13 38.68
N GLU A 797 -41.75 0.73 39.32
CA GLU A 797 -42.46 1.87 38.73
C GLU A 797 -41.55 3.11 38.76
N ASN A 798 -41.66 3.96 37.75
CA ASN A 798 -40.88 5.21 37.64
C ASN A 798 -39.36 5.04 37.57
N ALA A 799 -38.89 3.99 36.91
CA ALA A 799 -37.49 3.75 36.65
C ALA A 799 -37.22 3.60 35.14
N ASN A 800 -36.07 4.12 34.67
CA ASN A 800 -35.55 3.76 33.37
C ASN A 800 -34.93 2.37 33.44
N ALA A 801 -35.10 1.57 32.40
CA ALA A 801 -34.62 0.19 32.36
C ALA A 801 -33.61 -0.02 31.22
N ALA A 802 -32.58 -0.83 31.46
CA ALA A 802 -31.66 -1.32 30.44
C ALA A 802 -31.42 -2.82 30.65
N VAL A 803 -31.37 -3.54 29.55
CA VAL A 803 -31.08 -4.99 29.58
C VAL A 803 -29.58 -5.19 29.33
N VAL A 804 -28.97 -5.94 30.23
CA VAL A 804 -27.59 -6.40 30.17
C VAL A 804 -27.61 -7.93 30.16
N THR A 805 -26.66 -8.59 29.56
CA THR A 805 -26.63 -10.05 29.46
C THR A 805 -26.72 -10.71 30.86
N GLY A 806 -27.85 -11.36 31.13
CA GLY A 806 -28.13 -12.01 32.42
C GLY A 806 -28.62 -11.09 33.54
N LEU A 807 -28.88 -9.81 33.24
CA LEU A 807 -29.30 -8.79 34.21
C LEU A 807 -30.26 -7.78 33.57
N GLU A 808 -31.20 -7.22 34.39
CA GLU A 808 -31.94 -6.02 34.01
C GLU A 808 -31.63 -4.91 35.04
N VAL A 809 -31.19 -3.77 34.57
CA VAL A 809 -30.75 -2.62 35.39
C VAL A 809 -31.84 -1.55 35.35
N TYR A 810 -32.29 -1.09 36.50
CA TYR A 810 -33.31 -0.07 36.67
C TYR A 810 -32.68 1.14 37.38
N LEU A 811 -32.78 2.32 36.79
CA LEU A 811 -32.37 3.60 37.37
C LEU A 811 -33.61 4.30 37.95
N GLU A 812 -33.64 4.50 39.24
CA GLU A 812 -34.74 5.23 39.92
C GLU A 812 -34.66 6.71 39.55
N LEU A 813 -35.78 7.26 39.06
CA LEU A 813 -35.84 8.66 38.60
C LEU A 813 -36.36 9.62 39.65
N LYS A 814 -37.00 9.12 40.70
CA LYS A 814 -37.58 9.92 41.80
C LYS A 814 -36.49 10.67 42.54
N GLY A 815 -36.58 11.99 42.60
CA GLY A 815 -35.57 12.85 43.24
C GLY A 815 -34.29 13.05 42.38
N LEU A 816 -34.12 12.30 41.28
CA LEU A 816 -32.98 12.39 40.41
C LEU A 816 -33.13 13.49 39.35
N ILE A 817 -34.36 13.69 38.84
CA ILE A 817 -34.71 14.69 37.84
C ILE A 817 -35.41 15.85 38.54
N ASP A 818 -35.00 17.08 38.29
CA ASP A 818 -35.76 18.29 38.63
C ASP A 818 -36.96 18.38 37.70
N THR A 819 -38.08 17.75 38.09
CA THR A 819 -39.28 17.61 37.26
C THR A 819 -39.86 18.98 36.86
N ALA A 820 -39.74 20.01 37.72
CA ALA A 820 -40.23 21.34 37.41
C ALA A 820 -39.42 22.02 36.31
N LYS A 821 -38.12 21.96 36.43
CA LYS A 821 -37.17 22.54 35.44
C LYS A 821 -37.21 21.81 34.11
N GLU A 822 -37.37 20.51 34.14
CA GLU A 822 -37.44 19.68 32.91
C GLU A 822 -38.79 19.88 32.20
N LYS A 823 -39.93 19.98 32.94
CA LYS A 823 -41.25 20.35 32.41
C LYS A 823 -41.19 21.73 31.72
N GLU A 824 -40.52 22.72 32.32
CA GLU A 824 -40.34 24.04 31.72
C GLU A 824 -39.54 23.98 30.41
N LYS A 825 -38.49 23.18 30.39
CA LYS A 825 -37.62 23.00 29.23
C LYS A 825 -38.35 22.31 28.07
N ILE A 826 -39.11 21.25 28.38
CA ILE A 826 -39.93 20.54 27.39
C ILE A 826 -41.05 21.48 26.89
N GLN A 827 -41.68 22.26 27.75
CA GLN A 827 -42.72 23.20 27.34
C GLN A 827 -42.13 24.26 26.35
N LYS A 828 -40.95 24.80 26.65
CA LYS A 828 -40.25 25.72 25.72
C LYS A 828 -39.93 25.08 24.38
N ALA A 829 -39.49 23.80 24.42
CA ALA A 829 -39.21 23.05 23.20
C ALA A 829 -40.46 22.76 22.38
N LYS A 830 -41.60 22.42 23.05
CA LYS A 830 -42.89 22.24 22.42
C LYS A 830 -43.38 23.52 21.75
N ASP A 831 -43.26 24.67 22.46
CA ASP A 831 -43.67 25.96 21.96
C ASP A 831 -42.86 26.39 20.70
N ALA A 832 -41.55 26.07 20.68
CA ALA A 832 -40.71 26.30 19.53
C ALA A 832 -41.10 25.39 18.34
N LEU A 833 -41.31 24.12 18.64
CA LEU A 833 -41.67 23.10 17.64
C LEU A 833 -43.07 23.34 17.05
N ALA A 834 -44.04 23.82 17.89
CA ALA A 834 -45.33 24.20 17.44
C ALA A 834 -45.29 25.34 16.40
N LYS A 835 -44.37 26.30 16.58
CA LYS A 835 -44.14 27.38 15.60
C LYS A 835 -43.57 26.82 14.29
N ASP A 836 -42.67 25.84 14.38
CA ASP A 836 -42.08 25.21 13.18
C ASP A 836 -43.11 24.34 12.45
N ILE A 837 -43.98 23.63 13.15
CA ILE A 837 -45.13 22.88 12.60
C ILE A 837 -46.08 23.84 11.89
N ALA A 838 -46.50 24.91 12.59
CA ALA A 838 -47.39 25.89 12.03
C ALA A 838 -46.81 26.54 10.73
N ARG A 839 -45.52 26.87 10.77
CA ARG A 839 -44.83 27.45 9.60
C ARG A 839 -44.79 26.47 8.42
N THR A 840 -44.43 25.21 8.67
CA THR A 840 -44.30 24.18 7.64
C THR A 840 -45.67 23.76 7.09
N SER A 841 -46.67 23.58 7.97
CA SER A 841 -48.04 23.28 7.60
C SER A 841 -48.67 24.44 6.80
N GLY A 842 -48.41 25.70 7.20
CA GLY A 842 -48.84 26.89 6.48
C GLY A 842 -48.24 26.96 5.07
N LYS A 843 -47.01 26.57 4.90
CA LYS A 843 -46.40 26.44 3.54
C LYS A 843 -47.11 25.36 2.71
N LEU A 844 -47.36 24.20 3.31
CA LEU A 844 -48.00 23.08 2.63
C LEU A 844 -49.48 23.28 2.38
N SER A 845 -50.14 24.23 3.08
CA SER A 845 -51.52 24.64 2.84
C SER A 845 -51.64 25.77 1.81
N ASN A 846 -50.55 26.40 1.43
CA ASN A 846 -50.54 27.48 0.45
C ASN A 846 -50.62 26.95 -0.99
N GLN A 847 -51.76 27.10 -1.64
CA GLN A 847 -51.98 26.64 -3.00
C GLN A 847 -50.99 27.25 -4.02
N GLY A 848 -50.54 28.49 -3.79
CA GLY A 848 -49.55 29.16 -4.63
C GLY A 848 -48.16 28.56 -4.53
N PHE A 849 -47.81 28.04 -3.34
CA PHE A 849 -46.56 27.31 -3.14
C PHE A 849 -46.64 25.92 -3.80
N LEU A 850 -47.74 25.19 -3.60
CA LEU A 850 -47.91 23.84 -4.16
C LEU A 850 -47.94 23.84 -5.71
N ALA A 851 -48.45 24.94 -6.31
CA ALA A 851 -48.50 25.06 -7.76
C ALA A 851 -47.16 25.46 -8.42
N LYS A 852 -46.22 26.05 -7.67
CA LYS A 852 -44.94 26.57 -8.19
C LYS A 852 -43.68 25.81 -7.72
N ALA A 853 -43.78 25.09 -6.64
CA ALA A 853 -42.61 24.36 -6.07
C ALA A 853 -42.39 23.04 -6.77
N PRO A 854 -41.14 22.65 -7.05
CA PRO A 854 -40.81 21.31 -7.56
C PRO A 854 -41.29 20.20 -6.59
N GLU A 855 -41.73 19.09 -7.13
CA GLU A 855 -42.30 17.96 -6.38
C GLU A 855 -41.38 17.44 -5.27
N ALA A 856 -40.06 17.41 -5.53
CA ALA A 856 -39.02 17.05 -4.55
C ALA A 856 -38.97 18.03 -3.36
N VAL A 857 -39.27 19.31 -3.55
CA VAL A 857 -39.29 20.33 -2.47
C VAL A 857 -40.54 20.14 -1.61
N VAL A 858 -41.67 19.86 -2.23
CA VAL A 858 -42.93 19.57 -1.51
C VAL A 858 -42.82 18.28 -0.70
N ALA A 859 -42.20 17.24 -1.25
CA ALA A 859 -41.92 15.99 -0.56
C ALA A 859 -41.02 16.21 0.68
N LYS A 860 -39.97 16.99 0.56
CA LYS A 860 -39.04 17.35 1.64
C LYS A 860 -39.72 18.17 2.76
N GLU A 861 -40.61 19.07 2.43
CA GLU A 861 -41.38 19.84 3.44
C GLU A 861 -42.43 18.95 4.12
N LYS A 862 -43.03 17.96 3.45
CA LYS A 862 -43.93 16.95 4.06
C LYS A 862 -43.16 16.06 5.03
N GLU A 863 -41.96 15.58 4.66
CA GLU A 863 -41.07 14.80 5.52
C GLU A 863 -40.66 15.55 6.77
N LYS A 864 -40.33 16.84 6.64
CA LYS A 864 -40.03 17.72 7.78
C LYS A 864 -41.23 17.85 8.71
N LEU A 865 -42.44 18.03 8.16
CA LEU A 865 -43.67 18.14 8.97
C LEU A 865 -43.89 16.86 9.76
N ALA A 866 -43.79 15.69 9.12
CA ALA A 866 -43.93 14.42 9.79
C ALA A 866 -42.89 14.23 10.92
N THR A 867 -41.63 14.63 10.65
CA THR A 867 -40.57 14.59 11.68
C THR A 867 -40.86 15.52 12.87
N PHE A 868 -41.43 16.69 12.62
CA PHE A 868 -41.78 17.61 13.68
C PHE A 868 -43.00 17.11 14.51
N GLU A 869 -43.98 16.51 13.86
CA GLU A 869 -45.15 15.90 14.52
C GLU A 869 -44.72 14.70 15.38
N GLU A 870 -43.83 13.85 14.90
CA GLU A 870 -43.27 12.73 15.68
C GLU A 870 -42.47 13.24 16.89
N LYS A 871 -41.64 14.29 16.72
CA LYS A 871 -40.95 14.93 17.84
C LYS A 871 -41.93 15.55 18.85
N MET A 872 -43.01 16.17 18.39
CA MET A 872 -44.02 16.72 19.27
C MET A 872 -44.67 15.63 20.13
N LYS A 873 -45.04 14.50 19.49
CA LYS A 873 -45.59 13.32 20.19
C LYS A 873 -44.63 12.79 21.25
N SER A 874 -43.35 12.67 20.92
CA SER A 874 -42.29 12.23 21.86
C SER A 874 -42.15 13.18 23.05
N LEU A 875 -42.24 14.52 22.80
CA LEU A 875 -42.23 15.51 23.89
C LEU A 875 -43.48 15.43 24.77
N ASP A 876 -44.65 15.15 24.19
CA ASP A 876 -45.89 14.94 24.93
C ASP A 876 -45.83 13.69 25.83
N GLU A 877 -45.35 12.57 25.29
CA GLU A 877 -45.12 11.34 26.04
C GLU A 877 -44.15 11.57 27.21
N ARG A 878 -43.06 12.35 26.93
CA ARG A 878 -42.08 12.69 27.98
C ARG A 878 -42.68 13.60 29.05
N LEU A 879 -43.54 14.55 28.70
CA LEU A 879 -44.23 15.45 29.67
C LEU A 879 -45.18 14.66 30.56
N GLN A 880 -46.00 13.77 29.97
CA GLN A 880 -46.88 12.88 30.73
C GLN A 880 -46.13 11.97 31.71
N PHE A 881 -44.97 11.48 31.28
CA PHE A 881 -44.07 10.69 32.13
C PHE A 881 -43.56 11.52 33.34
N LEU A 882 -43.11 12.76 33.10
CA LEU A 882 -42.68 13.68 34.16
C LEU A 882 -43.84 14.13 35.10
N GLU A 883 -45.07 14.11 34.62
CA GLU A 883 -46.26 14.36 35.47
C GLU A 883 -46.55 13.23 36.43
N LYS A 884 -46.28 11.97 36.00
CA LYS A 884 -46.40 10.79 36.87
C LYS A 884 -45.25 10.65 37.88
N LEU A 885 -44.11 11.24 37.63
CA LEU A 885 -42.93 11.24 38.50
C LEU A 885 -42.98 12.25 39.64
N GLY A 886 -43.67 13.33 39.46
CA GLY A 886 -43.79 14.44 40.41
C GLY A 886 -45.09 14.45 41.12
#